data_a6c3770f407408501c1f82283174e386
#
_entry.id   a6c3770f407408501c1f82283174e386
#
_cell.length_a   1.000
_cell.length_b   1.000
_cell.length_c   1.000
_cell.angle_alpha   90.00
_cell.angle_beta   90.00
_cell.angle_gamma   90.00
#
_symmetry.space_group_name_H-M   'P 1'
#
loop_
_entity.id
_entity.type
_entity.pdbx_description
1 polymer ?
#
loop_
_entity_poly.entity_id
_entity_poly.type
_entity_poly.pdbx_seq_one_letter_code
_entity_poly.pdbx_strand_id
1 'polypeptide(L)'
;MSWTRRLLVVLAALVAALLAAPAAQAHEERPVTLPDGTGSVPVYRTGEPDLLVCKSDRADFERRVSGFPEGLRTRNLKLFDRCRKSGYRHLQQAVDAVDRPGMNIAVLPGLYEEEPSLPKPTGECARLRAPNSQLGYQILSYAQQARCPHNQNLVAILGKKDLQIEGTGAERTDVVVDAKYQKLNAIRADGSDGIYFRNFTAQRTTFNSLYVLAQDGFVIDSVLTRWNDEYGFLTFASDHGLYKNCESYGNGDSGIYPGSASNINDTYGYDVPRYSIEITGCRSHHNMVGYSGTAGDSVYVHDNEFDHNMGGASMDSAFPGHPGLPQNHARFERNLIHDNNADYYPNVADGTCAKPPVDRGYEKGVVCPQISMPPGSGIITAGGNWNLYENNWIYGQRRAAFVLTAVPAFIRGEDALSKQADTSHHNRYAGNHLGEDKAGNSRPNRTDVWWDGQGEDNCWQADAGPSSPRALPTCGAERGAVSGRTDRLVGEPVKLAQLLVCADYNVQARRLPAGCDWYGARGIERIEVQVALAVAVVLVLVGGVLWRRRLRGSRLAAVATVLGVIGLGLDVAGSTMGLAATYVPALALLLTGLWWTGIGLVLRRERPWLGWTTLVLGALTLLDAVDKAVFMIPWIPLSPAWVRGLLGVVWVVWAVIAAARHGEREAQASDPAPDSVPASAPAPVQEGDAS
;
A
#
# COMPACT_ATOMS: atom_id res chain seq x y z
N MET A 1 41.03 -2.08 -20.43
CA MET A 1 39.57 -1.97 -20.52
C MET A 1 39.21 -0.56 -20.96
N SER A 2 38.53 -0.42 -22.09
CA SER A 2 38.13 0.88 -22.61
C SER A 2 37.14 1.57 -21.62
N TRP A 3 37.17 2.88 -21.57
CA TRP A 3 36.35 3.71 -20.68
C TRP A 3 34.82 3.40 -20.82
N THR A 4 34.44 3.05 -22.04
CA THR A 4 33.06 2.59 -22.37
C THR A 4 32.67 1.30 -21.65
N ARG A 5 33.59 0.33 -21.50
CA ARG A 5 33.32 -0.90 -20.73
C ARG A 5 33.20 -0.62 -19.24
N ARG A 6 33.94 0.32 -18.68
CA ARG A 6 33.81 0.72 -17.27
C ARG A 6 32.48 1.44 -17.01
N LEU A 7 32.03 2.29 -17.94
CA LEU A 7 30.74 2.99 -17.84
C LEU A 7 29.57 2.00 -17.91
N LEU A 8 29.62 1.02 -18.82
CA LEU A 8 28.59 -0.02 -18.94
C LEU A 8 28.53 -0.92 -17.71
N VAL A 9 29.66 -1.25 -17.09
CA VAL A 9 29.72 -2.05 -15.86
C VAL A 9 29.14 -1.25 -14.68
N VAL A 10 29.45 0.04 -14.58
CA VAL A 10 28.87 0.92 -13.54
C VAL A 10 27.36 1.12 -13.74
N LEU A 11 26.90 1.32 -14.98
CA LEU A 11 25.48 1.40 -15.27
C LEU A 11 24.75 0.07 -14.97
N ALA A 12 25.32 -1.06 -15.37
CA ALA A 12 24.77 -2.37 -15.08
C ALA A 12 24.75 -2.68 -13.57
N ALA A 13 25.76 -2.27 -12.82
CA ALA A 13 25.82 -2.40 -11.37
C ALA A 13 24.81 -1.49 -10.67
N LEU A 14 24.60 -0.26 -11.16
CA LEU A 14 23.55 0.66 -10.68
C LEU A 14 22.15 0.12 -10.97
N VAL A 15 21.90 -0.40 -12.16
CA VAL A 15 20.63 -1.02 -12.53
C VAL A 15 20.40 -2.28 -11.69
N ALA A 16 21.41 -3.12 -11.48
CA ALA A 16 21.30 -4.30 -10.63
C ALA A 16 21.07 -3.95 -9.15
N ALA A 17 21.72 -2.89 -8.64
CA ALA A 17 21.51 -2.41 -7.27
C ALA A 17 20.09 -1.79 -7.06
N LEU A 18 19.51 -1.22 -8.11
CA LEU A 18 18.17 -0.63 -8.07
C LEU A 18 17.05 -1.68 -8.28
N LEU A 19 17.35 -2.77 -8.98
CA LEU A 19 16.47 -3.94 -9.12
C LEU A 19 16.50 -4.84 -7.87
N ALA A 20 17.54 -4.71 -7.02
CA ALA A 20 17.68 -5.44 -5.77
C ALA A 20 17.14 -4.70 -4.54
N ALA A 21 16.34 -3.65 -4.71
CA ALA A 21 15.59 -3.08 -3.59
C ALA A 21 14.63 -4.17 -3.09
N PRO A 22 14.78 -4.65 -1.84
CA PRO A 22 13.83 -5.61 -1.32
C PRO A 22 12.45 -4.97 -1.34
N ALA A 23 11.48 -5.65 -1.94
CA ALA A 23 10.07 -5.31 -1.73
C ALA A 23 9.87 -5.23 -0.22
N ALA A 24 9.32 -4.11 0.26
CA ALA A 24 8.98 -3.98 1.66
C ALA A 24 8.00 -5.10 2.01
N GLN A 25 8.49 -6.12 2.71
CA GLN A 25 7.63 -7.16 3.23
C GLN A 25 6.92 -6.57 4.46
N ALA A 26 5.73 -6.06 4.24
CA ALA A 26 4.85 -5.62 5.32
C ALA A 26 4.31 -6.79 6.14
N HIS A 27 4.67 -8.02 5.81
CA HIS A 27 4.10 -9.22 6.41
C HIS A 27 5.19 -10.16 6.91
N GLU A 28 4.83 -10.84 8.01
CA GLU A 28 5.62 -11.93 8.56
C GLU A 28 5.79 -13.06 7.54
N GLU A 29 6.99 -13.63 7.44
CA GLU A 29 7.24 -14.86 6.67
C GLU A 29 6.33 -16.00 7.17
N ARG A 30 5.62 -16.66 6.28
CA ARG A 30 4.65 -17.72 6.61
C ARG A 30 4.55 -18.72 5.45
N PRO A 31 4.29 -20.00 5.75
CA PRO A 31 3.92 -20.95 4.70
C PRO A 31 2.52 -20.58 4.19
N VAL A 32 2.33 -20.72 2.91
CA VAL A 32 1.13 -20.24 2.22
C VAL A 32 0.45 -21.41 1.52
N THR A 33 -0.20 -22.24 2.31
CA THR A 33 -1.10 -23.28 1.77
C THR A 33 -2.50 -22.94 2.22
N LEU A 34 -3.40 -22.74 1.26
CA LEU A 34 -4.81 -22.58 1.58
C LEU A 34 -5.36 -23.89 2.14
N PRO A 35 -6.33 -23.84 3.07
CA PRO A 35 -7.03 -25.03 3.56
C PRO A 35 -7.69 -25.83 2.44
N ASP A 36 -7.89 -27.12 2.65
CA ASP A 36 -8.56 -28.02 1.69
C ASP A 36 -10.08 -27.86 1.67
N GLY A 37 -10.65 -27.07 2.55
CA GLY A 37 -12.08 -26.77 2.61
C GLY A 37 -12.93 -27.92 3.13
N THR A 38 -12.36 -28.89 3.82
CA THR A 38 -13.09 -30.04 4.40
C THR A 38 -13.63 -29.76 5.80
N GLY A 39 -13.25 -28.63 6.41
CA GLY A 39 -13.69 -28.21 7.74
C GLY A 39 -15.12 -27.69 7.80
N SER A 40 -15.43 -27.04 8.88
CA SER A 40 -16.73 -26.38 9.09
C SER A 40 -16.62 -25.27 10.12
N VAL A 41 -17.55 -24.32 10.11
CA VAL A 41 -17.65 -23.29 11.12
C VAL A 41 -17.94 -23.92 12.50
N PRO A 42 -17.07 -23.73 13.52
CA PRO A 42 -17.28 -24.33 14.83
C PRO A 42 -18.57 -23.84 15.53
N VAL A 43 -19.20 -24.74 16.26
CA VAL A 43 -20.37 -24.44 17.07
C VAL A 43 -19.98 -24.16 18.52
N TYR A 44 -20.58 -23.11 19.10
CA TYR A 44 -20.38 -22.77 20.49
C TYR A 44 -20.82 -23.89 21.44
N ARG A 45 -19.96 -24.26 22.39
CA ARG A 45 -20.24 -25.31 23.41
C ARG A 45 -20.54 -24.67 24.76
N THR A 46 -21.71 -25.00 25.31
CA THR A 46 -22.22 -24.44 26.57
C THR A 46 -21.86 -25.25 27.83
N GLY A 47 -21.08 -26.32 27.69
CA GLY A 47 -20.70 -27.23 28.78
C GLY A 47 -19.83 -26.58 29.89
N GLU A 48 -19.64 -27.31 30.98
CA GLU A 48 -18.67 -26.90 32.00
C GLU A 48 -17.28 -26.85 31.39
N PRO A 49 -16.45 -25.83 31.72
CA PRO A 49 -15.11 -25.74 31.20
C PRO A 49 -14.20 -26.85 31.71
N ASP A 50 -13.39 -27.41 30.80
CA ASP A 50 -12.36 -28.41 31.14
C ASP A 50 -11.22 -27.75 31.92
N LEU A 51 -10.77 -26.59 31.49
CA LEU A 51 -9.64 -25.87 32.07
C LEU A 51 -10.07 -24.45 32.49
N LEU A 52 -9.49 -23.98 33.58
CA LEU A 52 -9.76 -22.66 34.13
C LEU A 52 -8.47 -21.84 34.24
N VAL A 53 -8.60 -20.57 33.90
CA VAL A 53 -7.53 -19.59 34.07
C VAL A 53 -8.02 -18.45 34.95
N CYS A 54 -7.28 -18.14 36.03
CA CYS A 54 -7.60 -17.07 36.97
C CYS A 54 -6.38 -16.45 37.61
N LYS A 55 -6.46 -15.18 37.97
CA LYS A 55 -5.48 -14.57 38.89
C LYS A 55 -5.67 -15.01 40.31
N SER A 56 -4.64 -14.88 41.15
CA SER A 56 -4.64 -15.45 42.48
C SER A 56 -5.32 -14.60 43.56
N ASP A 57 -5.45 -13.30 43.36
CA ASP A 57 -5.98 -12.37 44.35
C ASP A 57 -7.52 -12.43 44.39
N ARG A 58 -8.03 -12.99 45.49
CA ARG A 58 -9.47 -13.13 45.69
C ARG A 58 -10.16 -11.76 45.87
N ALA A 59 -9.56 -10.86 46.58
CA ALA A 59 -10.18 -9.56 46.86
C ALA A 59 -10.27 -8.72 45.58
N ASP A 60 -9.24 -8.76 44.70
CA ASP A 60 -9.29 -8.15 43.39
C ASP A 60 -10.37 -8.79 42.52
N PHE A 61 -10.46 -10.11 42.50
CA PHE A 61 -11.48 -10.81 41.73
C PHE A 61 -12.90 -10.49 42.19
N GLU A 62 -13.18 -10.46 43.49
CA GLU A 62 -14.49 -10.09 44.04
C GLU A 62 -14.87 -8.65 43.69
N ARG A 63 -13.92 -7.72 43.69
CA ARG A 63 -14.17 -6.34 43.22
C ARG A 63 -14.57 -6.33 41.75
N ARG A 64 -13.85 -7.07 40.88
CA ARG A 64 -14.14 -7.13 39.43
C ARG A 64 -15.53 -7.64 39.12
N VAL A 65 -15.99 -8.65 39.85
CA VAL A 65 -17.29 -9.27 39.61
C VAL A 65 -18.42 -8.65 40.44
N SER A 66 -18.16 -7.66 41.28
CA SER A 66 -19.15 -7.08 42.20
C SER A 66 -20.37 -6.47 41.51
N GLY A 67 -20.17 -5.90 40.34
CA GLY A 67 -21.23 -5.28 39.51
C GLY A 67 -21.94 -6.25 38.55
N PHE A 68 -21.58 -7.53 38.56
CA PHE A 68 -22.21 -8.50 37.64
C PHE A 68 -23.64 -8.86 38.07
N PRO A 69 -24.50 -9.24 37.13
CA PRO A 69 -25.79 -9.86 37.45
C PRO A 69 -25.60 -11.04 38.42
N GLU A 70 -26.50 -11.20 39.40
CA GLU A 70 -26.33 -12.14 40.52
C GLU A 70 -25.99 -13.57 40.08
N GLY A 71 -26.66 -14.11 39.07
CA GLY A 71 -26.40 -15.46 38.54
C GLY A 71 -24.99 -15.60 37.96
N LEU A 72 -24.56 -14.59 37.17
CA LEU A 72 -23.22 -14.56 36.57
C LEU A 72 -22.13 -14.39 37.64
N ARG A 73 -22.36 -13.51 38.61
CA ARG A 73 -21.46 -13.32 39.75
C ARG A 73 -21.29 -14.62 40.54
N THR A 74 -22.38 -15.29 40.90
CA THR A 74 -22.36 -16.56 41.62
C THR A 74 -21.61 -17.63 40.83
N ARG A 75 -21.83 -17.75 39.53
CA ARG A 75 -21.10 -18.66 38.64
C ARG A 75 -19.59 -18.34 38.66
N ASN A 76 -19.21 -17.09 38.50
CA ASN A 76 -17.81 -16.70 38.50
C ASN A 76 -17.10 -16.97 39.84
N LEU A 77 -17.76 -16.72 40.96
CA LEU A 77 -17.21 -17.06 42.28
C LEU A 77 -16.96 -18.56 42.44
N LYS A 78 -17.88 -19.41 41.99
CA LYS A 78 -17.72 -20.87 41.99
C LYS A 78 -16.56 -21.30 41.07
N LEU A 79 -16.46 -20.75 39.88
CA LEU A 79 -15.36 -21.01 38.95
C LEU A 79 -14.03 -20.57 39.54
N PHE A 80 -13.99 -19.41 40.20
CA PHE A 80 -12.80 -18.91 40.86
C PHE A 80 -12.31 -19.86 41.98
N ASP A 81 -13.22 -20.35 42.86
CA ASP A 81 -12.90 -21.27 43.90
C ASP A 81 -12.36 -22.61 43.36
N ARG A 82 -12.91 -23.09 42.24
CA ARG A 82 -12.39 -24.27 41.51
C ARG A 82 -11.02 -23.98 40.89
N CYS A 83 -10.88 -22.82 40.23
CA CYS A 83 -9.64 -22.41 39.59
C CYS A 83 -8.49 -22.28 40.59
N ARG A 84 -8.75 -21.78 41.81
CA ARG A 84 -7.77 -21.66 42.86
C ARG A 84 -7.20 -23.01 43.29
N LYS A 85 -7.96 -24.08 43.19
CA LYS A 85 -7.56 -25.45 43.57
C LYS A 85 -6.80 -26.17 42.45
N SER A 86 -7.25 -26.04 41.21
CA SER A 86 -6.78 -26.88 40.11
C SER A 86 -6.66 -26.14 38.77
N GLY A 87 -6.74 -24.81 38.75
CA GLY A 87 -6.63 -24.01 37.53
C GLY A 87 -5.24 -23.44 37.30
N TYR A 88 -5.13 -22.66 36.22
CA TYR A 88 -3.89 -22.05 35.76
C TYR A 88 -3.91 -20.54 36.02
N ARG A 89 -2.72 -19.93 36.14
CA ARG A 89 -2.56 -18.49 36.34
C ARG A 89 -2.36 -17.74 35.03
N HIS A 90 -1.85 -18.46 34.03
CA HIS A 90 -1.55 -17.93 32.71
C HIS A 90 -2.33 -18.70 31.64
N LEU A 91 -2.87 -17.98 30.64
CA LEU A 91 -3.62 -18.59 29.55
C LEU A 91 -2.75 -19.60 28.77
N GLN A 92 -1.46 -19.30 28.54
CA GLN A 92 -0.55 -20.24 27.88
C GLN A 92 -0.46 -21.59 28.59
N GLN A 93 -0.42 -21.60 29.91
CA GLN A 93 -0.35 -22.86 30.69
C GLN A 93 -1.60 -23.73 30.48
N ALA A 94 -2.77 -23.10 30.36
CA ALA A 94 -4.00 -23.82 30.06
C ALA A 94 -4.01 -24.33 28.61
N VAL A 95 -3.50 -23.57 27.66
CA VAL A 95 -3.34 -24.00 26.25
C VAL A 95 -2.38 -25.18 26.15
N ASP A 96 -1.25 -25.15 26.88
CA ASP A 96 -0.28 -26.25 26.91
C ASP A 96 -0.88 -27.54 27.49
N ALA A 97 -1.81 -27.41 28.44
CA ALA A 97 -2.51 -28.52 29.08
C ALA A 97 -3.67 -29.11 28.24
N VAL A 98 -3.98 -28.53 27.08
CA VAL A 98 -4.97 -29.12 26.15
C VAL A 98 -4.40 -30.40 25.56
N ASP A 99 -4.99 -31.56 25.90
CA ASP A 99 -4.52 -32.89 25.54
C ASP A 99 -5.40 -33.64 24.53
N ARG A 100 -6.61 -33.09 24.22
CA ARG A 100 -7.55 -33.71 23.26
C ARG A 100 -8.37 -32.61 22.53
N PRO A 101 -8.91 -32.92 21.36
CA PRO A 101 -9.89 -32.07 20.70
C PRO A 101 -11.16 -31.84 21.55
N GLY A 102 -11.84 -30.75 21.32
CA GLY A 102 -13.13 -30.44 21.93
C GLY A 102 -13.06 -29.87 23.36
N MET A 103 -11.86 -29.52 23.86
CA MET A 103 -11.73 -28.92 25.19
C MET A 103 -12.15 -27.44 25.22
N ASN A 104 -12.64 -27.02 26.40
CA ASN A 104 -13.04 -25.65 26.68
C ASN A 104 -12.13 -25.05 27.76
N ILE A 105 -11.56 -23.88 27.48
CA ILE A 105 -10.82 -23.05 28.45
C ILE A 105 -11.70 -21.87 28.84
N ALA A 106 -12.05 -21.75 30.12
CA ALA A 106 -12.70 -20.55 30.64
C ALA A 106 -11.66 -19.64 31.33
N VAL A 107 -11.61 -18.39 30.86
CA VAL A 107 -10.72 -17.35 31.38
C VAL A 107 -11.55 -16.40 32.24
N LEU A 108 -11.23 -16.34 33.53
CA LEU A 108 -11.99 -15.55 34.50
C LEU A 108 -11.61 -14.05 34.40
N PRO A 109 -12.49 -13.13 34.83
CA PRO A 109 -12.20 -11.71 34.87
C PRO A 109 -10.83 -11.37 35.47
N GLY A 110 -10.03 -10.64 34.71
CA GLY A 110 -8.65 -10.34 35.08
C GLY A 110 -7.81 -9.78 33.95
N LEU A 111 -6.61 -9.34 34.30
CA LEU A 111 -5.59 -8.86 33.35
C LEU A 111 -4.50 -9.92 33.20
N TYR A 112 -4.32 -10.41 31.97
CA TYR A 112 -3.39 -11.47 31.60
C TYR A 112 -2.30 -10.89 30.71
N GLU A 113 -1.10 -10.76 31.24
CA GLU A 113 0.02 -10.09 30.61
C GLU A 113 1.31 -10.90 30.76
N GLU A 114 2.40 -10.45 30.14
CA GLU A 114 3.72 -10.99 30.38
C GLU A 114 4.12 -10.71 31.83
N GLU A 115 4.31 -11.74 32.61
CA GLU A 115 4.61 -11.64 34.05
C GLU A 115 5.92 -12.36 34.39
N PRO A 116 6.63 -11.93 35.44
CA PRO A 116 7.87 -12.61 35.87
C PRO A 116 7.68 -14.10 36.24
N SER A 117 6.46 -14.48 36.55
CA SER A 117 6.08 -15.90 36.86
C SER A 117 5.96 -16.78 35.61
N LEU A 118 5.92 -16.19 34.38
CA LEU A 118 5.99 -16.98 33.17
C LEU A 118 7.40 -17.55 32.93
N PRO A 119 7.51 -18.79 32.45
CA PRO A 119 8.79 -19.37 32.10
C PRO A 119 9.51 -18.54 31.05
N LYS A 120 10.74 -18.15 31.33
CA LYS A 120 11.57 -17.44 30.34
C LYS A 120 12.07 -18.42 29.27
N PRO A 121 12.25 -17.98 28.02
CA PRO A 121 12.86 -18.79 26.99
C PRO A 121 14.23 -19.32 27.42
N THR A 122 14.50 -20.60 27.17
CA THR A 122 15.76 -21.28 27.52
C THR A 122 16.46 -21.83 26.27
N GLY A 123 17.68 -22.28 26.40
CA GLY A 123 18.44 -22.94 25.34
C GLY A 123 18.59 -22.11 24.07
N GLU A 124 18.17 -22.66 22.95
CA GLU A 124 18.18 -21.96 21.64
C GLU A 124 17.31 -20.70 21.68
N CYS A 125 16.10 -20.80 22.23
CA CYS A 125 15.14 -19.70 22.24
C CYS A 125 15.62 -18.50 23.06
N ALA A 126 16.42 -18.71 24.12
CA ALA A 126 17.01 -17.61 24.88
C ALA A 126 18.07 -16.84 24.08
N ARG A 127 18.70 -17.51 23.10
CA ARG A 127 19.76 -16.93 22.26
C ARG A 127 19.27 -16.38 20.93
N LEU A 128 18.06 -16.77 20.54
CA LEU A 128 17.50 -16.38 19.25
C LEU A 128 17.25 -14.86 19.22
N ARG A 129 17.79 -14.22 18.17
CA ARG A 129 17.59 -12.80 17.91
C ARG A 129 16.95 -12.63 16.54
N ALA A 130 15.90 -11.85 16.49
CA ALA A 130 15.26 -11.48 15.23
C ALA A 130 16.10 -10.45 14.47
N PRO A 131 16.15 -10.50 13.14
CA PRO A 131 16.73 -9.45 12.34
C PRO A 131 15.92 -8.15 12.50
N ASN A 132 16.58 -7.01 12.31
CA ASN A 132 15.86 -5.74 12.24
C ASN A 132 14.92 -5.75 11.02
N SER A 133 13.68 -5.31 11.22
CA SER A 133 12.71 -5.15 10.14
C SER A 133 12.56 -3.68 9.75
N GLN A 134 12.06 -3.46 8.53
CA GLN A 134 11.74 -2.11 8.06
C GLN A 134 10.57 -1.48 8.81
N LEU A 135 9.74 -2.29 9.45
CA LEU A 135 8.58 -1.89 10.25
C LEU A 135 8.96 -1.35 11.64
N GLY A 136 10.24 -1.33 11.99
CA GLY A 136 10.72 -0.80 13.27
C GLY A 136 10.64 -1.78 14.45
N TYR A 137 10.20 -3.00 14.24
CA TYR A 137 10.26 -4.10 15.19
C TYR A 137 10.91 -5.34 14.55
N GLN A 138 11.33 -6.28 15.37
CA GLN A 138 12.05 -7.46 14.92
C GLN A 138 11.10 -8.64 14.80
N ILE A 139 11.09 -9.30 13.64
CA ILE A 139 10.28 -10.49 13.38
C ILE A 139 11.19 -11.70 13.18
N LEU A 140 10.92 -12.76 13.93
CA LEU A 140 11.52 -14.08 13.70
C LEU A 140 10.93 -14.71 12.44
N SER A 141 11.70 -15.52 11.70
CA SER A 141 11.15 -16.30 10.59
C SER A 141 10.05 -17.25 11.08
N TYR A 142 9.17 -17.69 10.16
CA TYR A 142 8.11 -18.63 10.49
C TYR A 142 8.65 -19.88 11.21
N ALA A 143 9.71 -20.50 10.68
CA ALA A 143 10.33 -21.68 11.27
C ALA A 143 10.93 -21.39 12.67
N GLN A 144 11.44 -20.20 12.91
CA GLN A 144 11.94 -19.80 14.22
C GLN A 144 10.80 -19.58 15.22
N GLN A 145 9.68 -18.99 14.79
CA GLN A 145 8.50 -18.82 15.63
C GLN A 145 7.85 -20.17 15.98
N ALA A 146 7.82 -21.11 15.05
CA ALA A 146 7.32 -22.46 15.30
C ALA A 146 8.17 -23.21 16.37
N ARG A 147 9.50 -23.02 16.36
CA ARG A 147 10.39 -23.61 17.38
C ARG A 147 10.37 -22.87 18.72
N CYS A 148 10.19 -21.56 18.68
CA CYS A 148 10.25 -20.69 19.87
C CYS A 148 9.03 -19.75 19.94
N PRO A 149 7.82 -20.30 20.02
CA PRO A 149 6.58 -19.53 19.87
C PRO A 149 6.41 -18.43 20.92
N HIS A 150 6.92 -18.66 22.14
CA HIS A 150 6.77 -17.70 23.25
C HIS A 150 7.74 -16.50 23.18
N ASN A 151 8.69 -16.50 22.24
CA ASN A 151 9.56 -15.35 22.08
C ASN A 151 8.77 -14.12 21.63
N GLN A 152 7.81 -14.30 20.73
CA GLN A 152 7.07 -13.22 20.10
C GLN A 152 5.55 -13.28 20.28
N ASN A 153 5.02 -14.33 20.89
CA ASN A 153 3.59 -14.46 21.19
C ASN A 153 3.37 -14.54 22.71
N LEU A 154 2.41 -13.77 23.23
CA LEU A 154 2.03 -13.89 24.64
C LEU A 154 1.29 -15.23 24.87
N VAL A 155 0.42 -15.59 23.92
CA VAL A 155 -0.24 -16.89 23.86
C VAL A 155 -0.06 -17.48 22.46
N ALA A 156 0.50 -18.69 22.39
CA ALA A 156 0.67 -19.44 21.16
C ALA A 156 -0.14 -20.75 21.22
N ILE A 157 -1.05 -20.92 20.26
CA ILE A 157 -1.94 -22.06 20.10
C ILE A 157 -1.54 -22.77 18.82
N LEU A 158 -0.77 -23.85 18.92
CA LEU A 158 -0.20 -24.54 17.77
C LEU A 158 -0.81 -25.93 17.63
N GLY A 159 -1.51 -26.19 16.51
CA GLY A 159 -2.06 -27.50 16.19
C GLY A 159 -3.12 -28.03 17.15
N LYS A 160 -3.75 -27.18 17.98
CA LYS A 160 -4.83 -27.59 18.88
C LYS A 160 -6.15 -27.61 18.13
N LYS A 161 -6.83 -28.75 18.11
CA LYS A 161 -8.07 -28.92 17.33
C LYS A 161 -9.31 -28.74 18.22
N ASP A 162 -10.37 -28.17 17.64
CA ASP A 162 -11.68 -27.97 18.29
C ASP A 162 -11.59 -27.29 19.66
N LEU A 163 -10.69 -26.34 19.84
CA LEU A 163 -10.47 -25.65 21.11
C LEU A 163 -11.40 -24.45 21.24
N GLN A 164 -12.11 -24.35 22.37
CA GLN A 164 -12.87 -23.14 22.72
C GLN A 164 -12.16 -22.38 23.84
N ILE A 165 -11.98 -21.06 23.66
CA ILE A 165 -11.45 -20.14 24.67
C ILE A 165 -12.45 -19.04 24.91
N GLU A 166 -12.94 -18.92 26.14
CA GLU A 166 -14.01 -17.99 26.50
C GLU A 166 -13.69 -17.19 27.76
N GLY A 167 -13.86 -15.87 27.70
CA GLY A 167 -13.91 -15.01 28.86
C GLY A 167 -15.26 -15.15 29.60
N THR A 168 -15.23 -15.30 30.94
CA THR A 168 -16.44 -15.47 31.74
C THR A 168 -17.01 -14.17 32.28
N GLY A 169 -16.51 -13.02 31.84
CA GLY A 169 -16.98 -11.69 32.23
C GLY A 169 -18.38 -11.36 31.73
N ALA A 170 -18.99 -10.32 32.29
CA ALA A 170 -20.21 -9.73 31.78
C ALA A 170 -19.98 -9.06 30.44
N GLU A 171 -18.85 -8.38 30.33
CA GLU A 171 -18.41 -7.69 29.12
C GLU A 171 -17.05 -8.24 28.67
N ARG A 172 -16.75 -8.10 27.38
CA ARG A 172 -15.47 -8.51 26.79
C ARG A 172 -14.25 -7.80 27.40
N THR A 173 -14.45 -6.65 28.04
CA THR A 173 -13.40 -5.88 28.74
C THR A 173 -13.09 -6.40 30.14
N ASP A 174 -13.84 -7.35 30.66
CA ASP A 174 -13.58 -7.94 31.98
C ASP A 174 -12.38 -8.93 31.94
N VAL A 175 -12.13 -9.51 30.76
CA VAL A 175 -11.00 -10.42 30.52
C VAL A 175 -10.09 -9.78 29.49
N VAL A 176 -8.89 -9.42 29.90
CA VAL A 176 -7.94 -8.69 29.04
C VAL A 176 -6.63 -9.47 28.88
N VAL A 177 -6.29 -9.82 27.65
CA VAL A 177 -4.97 -10.35 27.25
C VAL A 177 -4.15 -9.20 26.70
N ASP A 178 -3.12 -8.80 27.41
CA ASP A 178 -2.40 -7.56 27.18
C ASP A 178 -0.90 -7.81 26.95
N ALA A 179 -0.46 -7.59 25.72
CA ALA A 179 0.94 -7.77 25.34
C ALA A 179 1.86 -6.61 25.75
N LYS A 180 1.34 -5.47 26.20
CA LYS A 180 2.11 -4.26 26.62
C LYS A 180 3.17 -3.83 25.63
N TYR A 181 2.97 -4.07 24.34
CA TYR A 181 3.94 -3.87 23.26
C TYR A 181 5.26 -4.66 23.44
N GLN A 182 5.24 -5.72 24.24
CA GLN A 182 6.41 -6.60 24.47
C GLN A 182 6.41 -7.83 23.58
N LYS A 183 5.30 -8.11 22.92
CA LYS A 183 5.11 -9.24 22.00
C LYS A 183 4.57 -8.78 20.67
N LEU A 184 4.91 -9.51 19.61
CA LEU A 184 4.31 -9.30 18.28
C LEU A 184 2.81 -9.56 18.36
N ASN A 185 2.41 -10.70 18.88
CA ASN A 185 1.01 -11.09 18.95
C ASN A 185 0.55 -11.28 20.40
N ALA A 186 -0.66 -10.86 20.75
CA ALA A 186 -1.25 -11.21 22.03
C ALA A 186 -1.69 -12.68 22.00
N ILE A 187 -2.41 -13.10 20.96
CA ILE A 187 -2.78 -14.50 20.74
C ILE A 187 -2.47 -14.86 19.29
N ARG A 188 -1.73 -15.95 19.08
CA ARG A 188 -1.52 -16.55 17.75
C ARG A 188 -2.05 -17.98 17.77
N ALA A 189 -2.97 -18.31 16.85
CA ALA A 189 -3.46 -19.64 16.60
C ALA A 189 -2.99 -20.09 15.20
N ASP A 190 -2.29 -21.23 15.13
CA ASP A 190 -1.64 -21.69 13.92
C ASP A 190 -1.99 -23.17 13.69
N GLY A 191 -2.59 -23.49 12.54
CA GLY A 191 -3.01 -24.84 12.19
C GLY A 191 -3.96 -25.50 13.21
N SER A 192 -4.80 -24.70 13.88
CA SER A 192 -5.66 -25.13 14.99
C SER A 192 -7.14 -25.15 14.58
N ASP A 193 -7.49 -26.03 13.62
CA ASP A 193 -8.83 -26.09 13.05
C ASP A 193 -9.92 -26.29 14.12
N GLY A 194 -11.07 -25.65 13.88
CA GLY A 194 -12.20 -25.72 14.80
C GLY A 194 -12.08 -24.82 16.03
N ILE A 195 -11.24 -23.78 15.99
CA ILE A 195 -11.05 -22.90 17.16
C ILE A 195 -12.21 -21.90 17.34
N TYR A 196 -12.62 -21.69 18.61
CA TYR A 196 -13.66 -20.75 18.97
C TYR A 196 -13.16 -19.77 20.04
N PHE A 197 -13.08 -18.50 19.69
CA PHE A 197 -12.75 -17.41 20.61
C PHE A 197 -13.99 -16.63 20.99
N ARG A 198 -14.17 -16.34 22.30
CA ARG A 198 -15.34 -15.61 22.75
C ARG A 198 -15.07 -14.70 23.94
N ASN A 199 -15.71 -13.51 23.92
CA ASN A 199 -15.93 -12.62 25.07
C ASN A 199 -14.65 -12.24 25.85
N PHE A 200 -13.65 -11.71 25.18
CA PHE A 200 -12.45 -11.14 25.82
C PHE A 200 -11.86 -10.01 24.98
N THR A 201 -10.89 -9.29 25.55
CA THR A 201 -10.10 -8.27 24.89
C THR A 201 -8.68 -8.77 24.70
N ALA A 202 -8.11 -8.55 23.50
CA ALA A 202 -6.69 -8.67 23.24
C ALA A 202 -6.14 -7.30 22.79
N GLN A 203 -4.95 -6.89 23.30
CA GLN A 203 -4.50 -5.52 23.07
C GLN A 203 -3.00 -5.31 23.19
N ARG A 204 -2.55 -4.13 22.72
CA ARG A 204 -1.22 -3.53 22.89
C ARG A 204 -0.09 -4.42 22.40
N THR A 205 -0.16 -4.80 21.13
CA THR A 205 0.86 -5.58 20.43
C THR A 205 1.71 -4.70 19.53
N THR A 206 2.87 -5.20 19.15
CA THR A 206 3.70 -4.57 18.11
C THR A 206 3.37 -5.08 16.71
N PHE A 207 2.43 -6.02 16.59
CA PHE A 207 1.95 -6.54 15.31
C PHE A 207 0.45 -6.87 15.42
N ASN A 208 0.05 -8.14 15.59
CA ASN A 208 -1.36 -8.54 15.61
C ASN A 208 -1.91 -8.73 17.03
N SER A 209 -3.12 -8.28 17.28
CA SER A 209 -3.78 -8.62 18.54
C SER A 209 -4.21 -10.08 18.58
N LEU A 210 -5.04 -10.49 17.65
CA LEU A 210 -5.46 -11.89 17.47
C LEU A 210 -5.10 -12.33 16.04
N TYR A 211 -4.20 -13.30 15.97
CA TYR A 211 -3.71 -13.85 14.72
C TYR A 211 -4.12 -15.30 14.54
N VAL A 212 -4.89 -15.60 13.51
CA VAL A 212 -5.37 -16.92 13.11
C VAL A 212 -4.75 -17.29 11.77
N LEU A 213 -3.97 -18.36 11.71
CA LEU A 213 -3.19 -18.74 10.54
C LEU A 213 -3.46 -20.18 10.10
N ALA A 214 -3.67 -20.39 8.82
CA ALA A 214 -3.78 -21.69 8.18
C ALA A 214 -4.81 -22.60 8.88
N GLN A 215 -6.06 -22.13 8.97
CA GLN A 215 -7.11 -22.88 9.68
C GLN A 215 -8.32 -23.15 8.80
N ASP A 216 -8.87 -24.33 8.93
CA ASP A 216 -10.14 -24.74 8.35
C ASP A 216 -11.20 -24.87 9.47
N GLY A 217 -11.88 -23.78 9.72
CA GLY A 217 -12.87 -23.63 10.79
C GLY A 217 -12.39 -22.76 11.96
N PHE A 218 -12.95 -21.55 12.08
CA PHE A 218 -12.75 -20.69 13.26
C PHE A 218 -13.96 -19.79 13.52
N VAL A 219 -14.12 -19.37 14.79
CA VAL A 219 -15.10 -18.35 15.17
C VAL A 219 -14.44 -17.32 16.10
N ILE A 220 -14.70 -16.05 15.81
CA ILE A 220 -14.37 -14.91 16.66
C ILE A 220 -15.69 -14.24 17.06
N ASP A 221 -16.12 -14.44 18.31
CA ASP A 221 -17.43 -14.04 18.82
C ASP A 221 -17.30 -13.04 19.98
N SER A 222 -17.80 -11.83 19.82
CA SER A 222 -17.79 -10.82 20.89
C SER A 222 -16.39 -10.51 21.44
N VAL A 223 -15.36 -10.57 20.61
CA VAL A 223 -13.98 -10.23 20.98
C VAL A 223 -13.69 -8.78 20.63
N LEU A 224 -12.92 -8.11 21.49
CA LEU A 224 -12.40 -6.76 21.26
C LEU A 224 -10.90 -6.82 21.02
N THR A 225 -10.43 -6.14 19.98
CA THR A 225 -9.01 -5.86 19.76
C THR A 225 -8.75 -4.36 19.69
N ARG A 226 -7.65 -3.89 20.29
CA ARG A 226 -7.38 -2.45 20.30
C ARG A 226 -5.92 -2.10 20.56
N TRP A 227 -5.51 -0.92 20.07
CA TRP A 227 -4.24 -0.27 20.38
C TRP A 227 -3.03 -1.11 19.95
N ASN A 228 -3.06 -1.58 18.71
CA ASN A 228 -1.97 -2.38 18.15
C ASN A 228 -1.20 -1.57 17.12
N ASP A 229 0.07 -1.91 16.95
CA ASP A 229 0.90 -1.21 15.98
C ASP A 229 0.52 -1.55 14.54
N GLU A 230 -0.04 -2.74 14.29
CA GLU A 230 -0.61 -3.12 13.00
C GLU A 230 -2.07 -3.56 13.13
N TYR A 231 -2.35 -4.88 13.16
CA TYR A 231 -3.71 -5.40 13.00
C TYR A 231 -4.44 -5.65 14.30
N GLY A 232 -5.73 -5.38 14.31
CA GLY A 232 -6.62 -5.87 15.35
C GLY A 232 -6.83 -7.38 15.23
N PHE A 233 -7.60 -7.79 14.23
CA PHE A 233 -7.80 -9.19 13.87
C PHE A 233 -7.10 -9.46 12.54
N LEU A 234 -6.22 -10.44 12.51
CA LEU A 234 -5.68 -11.01 11.29
C LEU A 234 -6.06 -12.48 11.21
N THR A 235 -6.81 -12.87 10.17
CA THR A 235 -6.88 -14.28 9.76
C THR A 235 -6.22 -14.43 8.39
N PHE A 236 -5.41 -15.46 8.22
CA PHE A 236 -4.63 -15.62 7.01
C PHE A 236 -4.60 -17.07 6.54
N ALA A 237 -4.78 -17.28 5.24
CA ALA A 237 -4.87 -18.60 4.62
C ALA A 237 -5.88 -19.50 5.37
N SER A 238 -7.11 -19.01 5.52
CA SER A 238 -8.14 -19.67 6.33
C SER A 238 -9.44 -19.86 5.57
N ASP A 239 -10.23 -20.86 5.98
CA ASP A 239 -11.56 -21.17 5.45
C ASP A 239 -12.55 -21.44 6.60
N HIS A 240 -13.85 -21.54 6.28
CA HIS A 240 -14.94 -21.76 7.24
C HIS A 240 -14.86 -20.86 8.47
N GLY A 241 -14.59 -19.55 8.21
CA GLY A 241 -14.44 -18.55 9.25
C GLY A 241 -15.73 -17.78 9.55
N LEU A 242 -15.92 -17.41 10.82
CA LEU A 242 -17.00 -16.51 11.23
C LEU A 242 -16.47 -15.48 12.25
N TYR A 243 -16.62 -14.21 11.90
CA TYR A 243 -16.55 -13.10 12.86
C TYR A 243 -17.94 -12.63 13.17
N LYS A 244 -18.26 -12.51 14.46
CA LYS A 244 -19.56 -11.95 14.86
C LYS A 244 -19.47 -11.11 16.13
N ASN A 245 -20.23 -10.00 16.14
CA ASN A 245 -20.32 -9.09 17.28
C ASN A 245 -18.96 -8.57 17.79
N CYS A 246 -17.96 -8.53 16.93
CA CYS A 246 -16.60 -8.15 17.28
C CYS A 246 -16.41 -6.62 17.23
N GLU A 247 -15.35 -6.13 17.86
CA GLU A 247 -14.96 -4.74 17.79
C GLU A 247 -13.44 -4.60 17.65
N SER A 248 -13.01 -3.63 16.84
CA SER A 248 -11.58 -3.37 16.66
C SER A 248 -11.33 -1.89 16.48
N TYR A 249 -10.39 -1.32 17.27
CA TYR A 249 -10.06 0.10 17.13
C TYR A 249 -8.65 0.48 17.57
N GLY A 250 -8.18 1.62 17.06
CA GLY A 250 -6.89 2.20 17.42
C GLY A 250 -5.71 1.40 16.91
N ASN A 251 -5.79 0.81 15.72
CA ASN A 251 -4.75 -0.01 15.13
C ASN A 251 -4.03 0.75 14.00
N GLY A 252 -2.73 0.55 13.91
CA GLY A 252 -1.86 1.21 12.92
C GLY A 252 -2.07 0.73 11.49
N ASP A 253 -2.70 -0.41 11.30
CA ASP A 253 -3.19 -0.91 10.03
C ASP A 253 -4.70 -1.20 10.15
N SER A 254 -5.17 -2.38 9.79
CA SER A 254 -6.58 -2.68 9.74
C SER A 254 -7.15 -3.22 11.05
N GLY A 255 -8.42 -2.85 11.31
CA GLY A 255 -9.16 -3.44 12.41
C GLY A 255 -9.48 -4.91 12.17
N ILE A 256 -9.93 -5.26 10.97
CA ILE A 256 -10.30 -6.63 10.54
C ILE A 256 -9.60 -6.94 9.22
N TYR A 257 -8.81 -8.02 9.18
CA TYR A 257 -8.08 -8.43 8.00
C TYR A 257 -8.19 -9.94 7.73
N PRO A 258 -9.15 -10.40 6.91
CA PRO A 258 -9.20 -11.75 6.38
C PRO A 258 -8.30 -11.87 5.13
N GLY A 259 -6.98 -11.85 5.34
CA GLY A 259 -6.00 -11.93 4.26
C GLY A 259 -5.91 -13.34 3.69
N SER A 260 -5.75 -13.46 2.37
CA SER A 260 -5.62 -14.77 1.70
C SER A 260 -6.68 -15.79 2.13
N ALA A 261 -7.93 -15.35 2.29
CA ALA A 261 -9.03 -16.27 2.50
C ALA A 261 -9.15 -17.24 1.32
N SER A 262 -9.69 -18.43 1.55
CA SER A 262 -9.73 -19.47 0.52
C SER A 262 -10.50 -19.05 -0.73
N ASN A 263 -9.84 -19.16 -1.89
CA ASN A 263 -10.34 -18.76 -3.21
C ASN A 263 -11.30 -19.79 -3.83
N ILE A 264 -12.25 -20.22 -3.06
CA ILE A 264 -13.17 -21.33 -3.41
C ILE A 264 -14.13 -21.01 -4.57
N ASN A 265 -14.23 -19.73 -4.93
CA ASN A 265 -15.18 -19.28 -5.94
C ASN A 265 -14.54 -18.82 -7.25
N ASP A 266 -13.24 -19.02 -7.47
CA ASP A 266 -12.51 -18.54 -8.66
C ASP A 266 -13.07 -18.94 -10.01
N THR A 267 -13.84 -20.02 -10.06
CA THR A 267 -14.47 -20.54 -11.30
C THR A 267 -15.93 -20.10 -11.45
N TYR A 268 -16.47 -19.34 -10.50
CA TYR A 268 -17.87 -18.91 -10.50
C TYR A 268 -18.00 -17.46 -11.01
N GLY A 269 -19.21 -17.09 -11.42
CA GLY A 269 -19.63 -15.71 -11.61
C GLY A 269 -20.11 -15.10 -10.30
N TYR A 270 -21.19 -14.30 -10.34
CA TYR A 270 -21.74 -13.63 -9.16
C TYR A 270 -22.48 -14.56 -8.19
N ASP A 271 -23.01 -15.67 -8.69
CA ASP A 271 -23.77 -16.64 -7.88
C ASP A 271 -22.83 -17.73 -7.39
N VAL A 272 -22.39 -17.58 -6.16
CA VAL A 272 -21.40 -18.48 -5.53
C VAL A 272 -22.09 -19.44 -4.54
N PRO A 273 -21.59 -20.69 -4.41
CA PRO A 273 -22.23 -21.69 -3.54
C PRO A 273 -22.07 -21.40 -2.05
N ARG A 274 -20.93 -20.82 -1.62
CA ARG A 274 -20.65 -20.42 -0.25
C ARG A 274 -19.56 -19.35 -0.19
N TYR A 275 -19.39 -18.77 0.95
CA TYR A 275 -18.25 -17.91 1.27
C TYR A 275 -17.26 -18.65 2.18
N SER A 276 -15.98 -18.30 2.08
CA SER A 276 -14.92 -18.87 2.93
C SER A 276 -14.98 -18.27 4.34
N ILE A 277 -15.25 -16.98 4.44
CA ILE A 277 -15.31 -16.26 5.72
C ILE A 277 -16.55 -15.37 5.71
N GLU A 278 -17.29 -15.36 6.83
CA GLU A 278 -18.41 -14.46 7.09
C GLU A 278 -18.05 -13.49 8.22
N ILE A 279 -18.40 -12.19 8.04
CA ILE A 279 -18.15 -11.14 9.01
C ILE A 279 -19.45 -10.37 9.23
N THR A 280 -20.01 -10.42 10.45
CA THR A 280 -21.31 -9.83 10.73
C THR A 280 -21.41 -9.22 12.12
N GLY A 281 -22.15 -8.10 12.26
CA GLY A 281 -22.39 -7.43 13.53
C GLY A 281 -21.12 -6.88 14.19
N CYS A 282 -20.06 -6.70 13.45
CA CYS A 282 -18.78 -6.17 13.94
C CYS A 282 -18.72 -4.66 13.73
N ARG A 283 -17.99 -3.97 14.62
CA ARG A 283 -17.60 -2.57 14.43
C ARG A 283 -16.09 -2.42 14.37
N SER A 284 -15.61 -1.72 13.34
CA SER A 284 -14.19 -1.42 13.19
C SER A 284 -14.00 0.07 12.96
N HIS A 285 -13.30 0.75 13.91
CA HIS A 285 -13.26 2.21 13.94
C HIS A 285 -11.95 2.77 14.47
N HIS A 286 -11.62 4.01 14.10
CA HIS A 286 -10.39 4.69 14.53
C HIS A 286 -9.10 3.90 14.22
N ASN A 287 -9.10 3.15 13.12
CA ASN A 287 -7.93 2.44 12.58
C ASN A 287 -7.39 3.19 11.35
N MET A 288 -6.24 2.76 10.84
CA MET A 288 -5.82 3.21 9.53
C MET A 288 -6.87 2.78 8.48
N VAL A 289 -7.27 1.51 8.46
CA VAL A 289 -8.40 1.05 7.65
C VAL A 289 -9.33 0.15 8.48
N GLY A 290 -10.63 0.28 8.28
CA GLY A 290 -11.60 -0.54 9.03
C GLY A 290 -11.50 -2.02 8.67
N TYR A 291 -11.45 -2.31 7.38
CA TYR A 291 -11.35 -3.66 6.82
C TYR A 291 -10.28 -3.70 5.72
N SER A 292 -9.39 -4.68 5.75
CA SER A 292 -8.46 -4.99 4.68
C SER A 292 -8.73 -6.38 4.12
N GLY A 293 -8.82 -6.48 2.80
CA GLY A 293 -9.09 -7.72 2.08
C GLY A 293 -8.05 -8.04 1.03
N THR A 294 -6.77 -7.87 1.33
CA THR A 294 -5.70 -8.29 0.41
C THR A 294 -5.76 -9.78 0.17
N ALA A 295 -6.03 -10.19 -1.08
CA ALA A 295 -6.35 -11.57 -1.42
C ALA A 295 -7.47 -12.17 -0.52
N GLY A 296 -8.37 -11.34 -0.02
CA GLY A 296 -9.51 -11.73 0.80
C GLY A 296 -10.61 -12.30 -0.10
N ASP A 297 -10.40 -13.53 -0.58
CA ASP A 297 -11.32 -14.18 -1.49
C ASP A 297 -12.55 -14.71 -0.81
N SER A 298 -13.67 -14.61 -1.52
CA SER A 298 -14.90 -15.29 -1.11
C SER A 298 -15.34 -14.92 0.31
N VAL A 299 -15.20 -13.62 0.68
CA VAL A 299 -15.57 -13.11 2.02
C VAL A 299 -16.93 -12.42 1.97
N TYR A 300 -17.83 -12.78 2.88
CA TYR A 300 -19.12 -12.14 3.03
C TYR A 300 -19.13 -11.20 4.24
N VAL A 301 -19.21 -9.91 3.97
CA VAL A 301 -19.14 -8.82 4.96
C VAL A 301 -20.50 -8.14 5.00
N HIS A 302 -21.26 -8.32 6.08
CA HIS A 302 -22.62 -7.77 6.15
C HIS A 302 -23.04 -7.33 7.55
N ASP A 303 -23.92 -6.35 7.59
CA ASP A 303 -24.49 -5.81 8.82
C ASP A 303 -23.42 -5.32 9.82
N ASN A 304 -22.29 -4.79 9.30
CA ASN A 304 -21.20 -4.24 10.10
C ASN A 304 -21.19 -2.71 10.07
N GLU A 305 -20.37 -2.11 10.95
CA GLU A 305 -20.09 -0.68 10.97
C GLU A 305 -18.58 -0.43 10.82
N PHE A 306 -18.20 0.37 9.81
CA PHE A 306 -16.84 0.81 9.56
C PHE A 306 -16.80 2.34 9.59
N ASP A 307 -16.33 2.93 10.69
CA ASP A 307 -16.47 4.36 10.92
C ASP A 307 -15.20 5.01 11.50
N HIS A 308 -15.01 6.29 11.22
CA HIS A 308 -13.91 7.10 11.78
C HIS A 308 -12.50 6.51 11.56
N ASN A 309 -12.32 5.65 10.58
CA ASN A 309 -11.02 5.20 10.13
C ASN A 309 -10.41 6.22 9.16
N MET A 310 -9.17 6.04 8.74
CA MET A 310 -8.59 6.77 7.62
C MET A 310 -9.25 6.33 6.29
N GLY A 311 -9.49 5.03 6.11
CA GLY A 311 -10.32 4.43 5.06
C GLY A 311 -11.28 3.40 5.63
N GLY A 312 -12.48 3.26 5.06
CA GLY A 312 -13.48 2.32 5.58
C GLY A 312 -13.11 0.87 5.31
N ALA A 313 -12.94 0.52 4.05
CA ALA A 313 -12.58 -0.83 3.62
C ALA A 313 -11.67 -0.79 2.38
N SER A 314 -10.79 -1.79 2.25
CA SER A 314 -9.94 -2.01 1.07
C SER A 314 -10.03 -3.47 0.65
N MET A 315 -10.35 -3.73 -0.61
CA MET A 315 -10.15 -5.00 -1.29
C MET A 315 -9.05 -4.81 -2.30
N ASP A 316 -7.98 -5.58 -2.18
CA ASP A 316 -6.84 -5.34 -3.05
C ASP A 316 -6.06 -6.60 -3.44
N SER A 317 -5.33 -6.45 -4.54
CA SER A 317 -4.37 -7.43 -5.06
C SER A 317 -2.95 -6.85 -5.11
N ALA A 318 -2.64 -5.88 -4.25
CA ALA A 318 -1.44 -5.06 -4.37
C ALA A 318 -0.17 -5.73 -3.81
N PHE A 319 -0.32 -6.73 -2.94
CA PHE A 319 0.84 -7.31 -2.25
C PHE A 319 1.21 -8.69 -2.80
N PRO A 320 2.38 -8.83 -3.45
CA PRO A 320 2.83 -10.13 -3.98
C PRO A 320 3.08 -11.15 -2.86
N GLY A 321 2.98 -12.43 -3.20
CA GLY A 321 3.23 -13.52 -2.27
C GLY A 321 2.05 -13.92 -1.38
N HIS A 322 0.89 -13.27 -1.54
CA HIS A 322 -0.35 -13.72 -0.92
C HIS A 322 -0.94 -14.86 -1.76
N PRO A 323 -1.25 -16.04 -1.17
CA PRO A 323 -1.98 -17.07 -1.89
C PRO A 323 -3.40 -16.59 -2.21
N GLY A 324 -3.95 -17.05 -3.32
CA GLY A 324 -5.30 -16.68 -3.77
C GLY A 324 -5.37 -15.39 -4.59
N LEU A 325 -4.23 -14.72 -4.90
CA LEU A 325 -4.26 -13.56 -5.80
C LEU A 325 -4.70 -13.95 -7.22
N PRO A 326 -5.47 -13.08 -7.91
CA PRO A 326 -6.03 -11.80 -7.48
C PRO A 326 -7.20 -11.97 -6.50
N GLN A 327 -7.49 -10.90 -5.73
CA GLN A 327 -8.65 -10.87 -4.84
C GLN A 327 -9.95 -10.98 -5.64
N ASN A 328 -10.83 -11.92 -5.26
CA ASN A 328 -12.08 -12.18 -5.97
C ASN A 328 -13.27 -12.43 -5.00
N HIS A 329 -14.49 -12.18 -5.47
CA HIS A 329 -15.75 -12.65 -4.88
C HIS A 329 -16.02 -12.18 -3.44
N ALA A 330 -15.53 -10.99 -3.02
CA ALA A 330 -16.00 -10.41 -1.78
C ALA A 330 -17.42 -9.85 -1.98
N ARG A 331 -18.28 -10.02 -0.96
CA ARG A 331 -19.61 -9.41 -0.93
C ARG A 331 -19.76 -8.52 0.28
N PHE A 332 -20.03 -7.25 0.05
CA PHE A 332 -20.37 -6.27 1.07
C PHE A 332 -21.85 -5.91 0.99
N GLU A 333 -22.60 -6.19 2.04
CA GLU A 333 -24.04 -6.01 2.03
C GLU A 333 -24.56 -5.43 3.36
N ARG A 334 -25.40 -4.43 3.29
CA ARG A 334 -26.05 -3.79 4.46
C ARG A 334 -25.10 -3.26 5.53
N ASN A 335 -23.87 -2.91 5.17
CA ASN A 335 -22.93 -2.31 6.10
C ASN A 335 -23.17 -0.80 6.22
N LEU A 336 -22.79 -0.24 7.38
CA LEU A 336 -22.64 1.19 7.60
C LEU A 336 -21.19 1.58 7.44
N ILE A 337 -20.88 2.43 6.46
CA ILE A 337 -19.50 2.84 6.14
C ILE A 337 -19.49 4.36 6.09
N HIS A 338 -19.02 5.00 7.17
CA HIS A 338 -19.20 6.43 7.27
C HIS A 338 -18.08 7.15 8.01
N ASP A 339 -17.93 8.43 7.69
CA ASP A 339 -16.99 9.34 8.36
C ASP A 339 -15.53 8.83 8.44
N ASN A 340 -15.09 8.01 7.47
CA ASN A 340 -13.74 7.47 7.44
C ASN A 340 -12.74 8.52 6.93
N ASN A 341 -12.52 9.54 7.75
CA ASN A 341 -11.81 10.77 7.40
C ASN A 341 -10.63 11.05 8.32
N ALA A 342 -10.24 10.11 9.19
CA ALA A 342 -9.14 10.30 10.11
C ALA A 342 -7.84 10.55 9.33
N ASP A 343 -7.12 11.60 9.68
CA ASP A 343 -5.80 11.88 9.16
C ASP A 343 -4.77 11.67 10.26
N TYR A 344 -4.03 10.58 10.17
CA TYR A 344 -3.00 10.21 11.14
C TYR A 344 -1.58 10.62 10.73
N TYR A 345 -1.41 11.20 9.55
CA TYR A 345 -0.10 11.64 9.08
C TYR A 345 0.57 12.72 9.93
N PRO A 346 -0.16 13.60 10.65
CA PRO A 346 0.48 14.48 11.62
C PRO A 346 1.33 13.76 12.67
N ASN A 347 0.89 12.56 13.14
CA ASN A 347 1.66 11.74 14.09
C ASN A 347 2.96 11.18 13.48
N VAL A 348 2.99 11.04 12.17
CA VAL A 348 4.19 10.63 11.42
C VAL A 348 5.11 11.83 11.26
N ALA A 349 4.56 12.98 10.88
CA ALA A 349 5.30 14.19 10.60
C ALA A 349 6.00 14.78 11.86
N ASP A 350 5.36 14.70 13.03
CA ASP A 350 5.91 15.20 14.29
C ASP A 350 6.90 14.22 14.98
N GLY A 351 7.07 13.02 14.39
CA GLY A 351 7.97 11.99 14.89
C GLY A 351 7.39 11.10 15.99
N THR A 352 6.12 11.23 16.33
CA THR A 352 5.46 10.36 17.32
C THR A 352 5.52 8.90 16.88
N CYS A 353 5.23 8.61 15.63
CA CYS A 353 5.29 7.25 15.06
C CYS A 353 6.70 6.65 14.96
N ALA A 354 7.73 7.45 15.19
CA ALA A 354 9.11 6.96 15.24
C ALA A 354 9.54 6.43 16.60
N LYS A 355 8.76 6.74 17.63
CA LYS A 355 9.02 6.23 18.96
C LYS A 355 8.74 4.73 19.01
N PRO A 356 9.29 4.00 20.00
CA PRO A 356 8.84 2.64 20.27
C PRO A 356 7.31 2.59 20.48
N PRO A 357 6.61 1.53 20.06
CA PRO A 357 5.14 1.46 20.15
C PRO A 357 4.58 1.78 21.55
N VAL A 358 5.26 1.38 22.59
CA VAL A 358 4.88 1.67 23.99
C VAL A 358 4.84 3.17 24.33
N ASP A 359 5.59 3.99 23.60
CA ASP A 359 5.72 5.43 23.84
C ASP A 359 4.90 6.28 22.85
N ARG A 360 4.19 5.66 21.92
CA ARG A 360 3.42 6.37 20.89
C ARG A 360 2.11 6.93 21.40
N GLY A 361 1.45 6.24 22.33
CA GLY A 361 0.19 6.70 22.93
C GLY A 361 -1.06 6.23 22.18
N TYR A 362 -1.08 5.02 21.68
CA TYR A 362 -2.27 4.42 21.04
C TYR A 362 -3.52 4.50 21.93
N GLU A 363 -3.36 4.31 23.24
CA GLU A 363 -4.45 4.41 24.22
C GLU A 363 -5.02 5.83 24.37
N LYS A 364 -4.34 6.83 23.80
CA LYS A 364 -4.74 8.24 23.79
C LYS A 364 -5.26 8.69 22.41
N GLY A 365 -5.52 7.72 21.51
CA GLY A 365 -6.02 7.97 20.17
C GLY A 365 -4.95 8.24 19.11
N VAL A 366 -3.68 8.05 19.43
CA VAL A 366 -2.63 8.06 18.40
C VAL A 366 -2.76 6.78 17.57
N VAL A 367 -2.68 6.92 16.26
CA VAL A 367 -2.56 5.82 15.31
C VAL A 367 -1.37 6.12 14.39
N CYS A 368 -0.55 5.13 14.15
CA CYS A 368 0.62 5.23 13.29
C CYS A 368 0.41 4.38 12.05
N PRO A 369 0.07 5.00 10.89
CA PRO A 369 -0.18 4.25 9.66
C PRO A 369 1.03 3.40 9.26
N GLN A 370 0.81 2.11 9.03
CA GLN A 370 1.86 1.18 8.61
C GLN A 370 2.01 1.14 7.09
N ILE A 371 0.94 1.38 6.37
CA ILE A 371 0.96 1.56 4.92
C ILE A 371 0.41 2.94 4.55
N SER A 372 0.73 3.39 3.33
CA SER A 372 0.21 4.65 2.83
C SER A 372 -1.17 4.46 2.22
N MET A 373 -2.15 5.17 2.74
CA MET A 373 -3.53 5.17 2.25
C MET A 373 -4.06 6.61 2.28
N PRO A 374 -4.78 7.06 1.24
CA PRO A 374 -5.41 8.38 1.30
C PRO A 374 -6.62 8.36 2.24
N PRO A 375 -6.66 9.27 3.23
CA PRO A 375 -7.81 9.38 4.12
C PRO A 375 -9.09 9.79 3.38
N GLY A 376 -10.26 9.36 3.84
CA GLY A 376 -11.57 9.84 3.40
C GLY A 376 -12.29 9.02 2.34
N SER A 377 -11.94 7.76 2.21
CA SER A 377 -12.61 6.83 1.30
C SER A 377 -13.48 5.82 2.05
N GLY A 378 -14.63 5.51 1.49
CA GLY A 378 -15.51 4.47 2.01
C GLY A 378 -14.97 3.09 1.70
N ILE A 379 -15.11 2.63 0.46
CA ILE A 379 -14.61 1.35 -0.02
C ILE A 379 -13.64 1.56 -1.17
N ILE A 380 -12.46 0.98 -1.06
CA ILE A 380 -11.42 0.97 -2.08
C ILE A 380 -11.33 -0.44 -2.67
N THR A 381 -11.47 -0.56 -4.00
CA THR A 381 -11.20 -1.79 -4.75
C THR A 381 -9.98 -1.54 -5.62
N ALA A 382 -8.87 -2.20 -5.30
CA ALA A 382 -7.60 -2.03 -6.00
C ALA A 382 -7.13 -3.39 -6.55
N GLY A 383 -7.60 -3.74 -7.74
CA GLY A 383 -7.29 -5.02 -8.38
C GLY A 383 -8.15 -6.19 -7.92
N GLY A 384 -9.33 -5.92 -7.35
CA GLY A 384 -10.30 -6.96 -6.99
C GLY A 384 -11.32 -7.23 -8.09
N ASN A 385 -11.78 -8.47 -8.22
CA ASN A 385 -12.71 -8.88 -9.28
C ASN A 385 -13.94 -9.59 -8.71
N TRP A 386 -15.04 -9.54 -9.46
CA TRP A 386 -16.30 -10.21 -9.14
C TRP A 386 -16.88 -9.84 -7.78
N ASN A 387 -16.54 -8.65 -7.26
CA ASN A 387 -17.03 -8.21 -5.96
C ASN A 387 -18.45 -7.63 -6.09
N LEU A 388 -19.24 -7.89 -5.05
CA LEU A 388 -20.60 -7.36 -4.91
C LEU A 388 -20.64 -6.34 -3.77
N TYR A 389 -21.01 -5.11 -4.08
CA TYR A 389 -21.24 -4.04 -3.12
C TYR A 389 -22.72 -3.67 -3.21
N GLU A 390 -23.55 -4.24 -2.32
CA GLU A 390 -25.01 -4.16 -2.44
C GLU A 390 -25.65 -3.65 -1.15
N ASN A 391 -26.59 -2.71 -1.27
CA ASN A 391 -27.43 -2.23 -0.16
C ASN A 391 -26.64 -1.67 1.04
N ASN A 392 -25.44 -1.12 0.87
CA ASN A 392 -24.67 -0.48 1.93
C ASN A 392 -25.07 0.99 2.07
N TRP A 393 -24.97 1.53 3.29
CA TRP A 393 -25.02 2.97 3.54
C TRP A 393 -23.62 3.53 3.61
N ILE A 394 -23.26 4.41 2.65
CA ILE A 394 -21.91 4.99 2.55
C ILE A 394 -22.02 6.51 2.48
N TYR A 395 -21.62 7.19 3.56
CA TYR A 395 -21.84 8.63 3.69
C TYR A 395 -20.73 9.35 4.48
N GLY A 396 -20.69 10.67 4.32
CA GLY A 396 -19.78 11.53 5.07
C GLY A 396 -18.32 11.37 4.70
N GLN A 397 -18.00 10.80 3.54
CA GLN A 397 -16.63 10.59 3.09
C GLN A 397 -16.09 11.88 2.45
N ARG A 398 -14.94 12.35 2.92
CA ARG A 398 -14.31 13.57 2.36
C ARG A 398 -13.74 13.40 0.97
N ARG A 399 -13.56 12.17 0.51
CA ARG A 399 -13.03 11.84 -0.81
C ARG A 399 -14.08 11.15 -1.67
N ALA A 400 -14.30 9.87 -1.46
CA ALA A 400 -15.23 9.11 -2.27
C ALA A 400 -15.90 8.00 -1.46
N ALA A 401 -17.17 7.70 -1.78
CA ALA A 401 -17.81 6.51 -1.24
C ALA A 401 -17.15 5.25 -1.79
N PHE A 402 -16.95 5.19 -3.11
CA PHE A 402 -16.25 4.10 -3.78
C PHE A 402 -15.04 4.60 -4.55
N VAL A 403 -13.94 3.90 -4.42
CA VAL A 403 -12.73 4.05 -5.24
C VAL A 403 -12.49 2.73 -5.96
N LEU A 404 -12.42 2.73 -7.29
CA LEU A 404 -12.09 1.57 -8.10
C LEU A 404 -10.85 1.86 -8.94
N THR A 405 -9.85 1.03 -8.82
CA THR A 405 -8.60 1.16 -9.56
C THR A 405 -8.04 -0.19 -9.95
N ALA A 406 -7.38 -0.26 -11.10
CA ALA A 406 -6.57 -1.42 -11.45
C ALA A 406 -5.29 -1.45 -10.60
N VAL A 407 -4.78 -2.65 -10.34
CA VAL A 407 -3.41 -2.87 -9.86
C VAL A 407 -2.68 -3.69 -10.92
N PRO A 408 -1.59 -3.18 -11.49
CA PRO A 408 -0.83 -3.91 -12.49
C PRO A 408 -0.35 -5.27 -11.96
N ALA A 409 -0.52 -6.32 -12.76
CA ALA A 409 -0.23 -7.69 -12.33
C ALA A 409 1.25 -7.91 -11.97
N PHE A 410 2.18 -7.11 -12.52
CA PHE A 410 3.60 -7.18 -12.15
C PHE A 410 3.86 -6.80 -10.67
N ILE A 411 3.00 -5.96 -10.07
CA ILE A 411 3.07 -5.64 -8.63
C ILE A 411 2.79 -6.90 -7.81
N ARG A 412 1.96 -7.79 -8.33
CA ARG A 412 1.63 -9.09 -7.72
C ARG A 412 2.64 -10.19 -8.04
N GLY A 413 3.64 -9.90 -8.88
CA GLY A 413 4.60 -10.92 -9.35
C GLY A 413 4.04 -11.86 -10.42
N GLU A 414 3.04 -11.41 -11.20
CA GLU A 414 2.49 -12.18 -12.29
C GLU A 414 3.33 -12.12 -13.56
N ASP A 415 3.59 -13.26 -14.19
CA ASP A 415 4.43 -13.39 -15.38
C ASP A 415 3.68 -13.14 -16.69
N ALA A 416 2.36 -13.40 -16.72
CA ALA A 416 1.59 -13.32 -17.93
C ALA A 416 1.32 -11.87 -18.36
N LEU A 417 1.87 -11.46 -19.51
CA LEU A 417 1.66 -10.14 -20.08
C LEU A 417 0.19 -9.77 -20.28
N SER A 418 -0.66 -10.74 -20.58
CA SER A 418 -2.11 -10.56 -20.73
C SER A 418 -2.80 -10.12 -19.45
N LYS A 419 -2.20 -10.42 -18.29
CA LYS A 419 -2.72 -10.07 -16.97
C LYS A 419 -2.10 -8.81 -16.37
N GLN A 420 -1.04 -8.27 -16.99
CA GLN A 420 -0.21 -7.20 -16.41
C GLN A 420 -0.90 -5.86 -16.21
N ALA A 421 -2.02 -5.62 -16.80
CA ALA A 421 -2.75 -4.36 -16.61
C ALA A 421 -4.23 -4.59 -16.33
N ASP A 422 -4.61 -5.82 -16.00
CA ASP A 422 -5.99 -6.24 -16.08
C ASP A 422 -6.48 -6.86 -14.79
N THR A 423 -6.75 -5.97 -13.85
CA THR A 423 -7.37 -6.29 -12.57
C THR A 423 -8.50 -5.29 -12.31
N SER A 424 -9.41 -5.61 -11.41
CA SER A 424 -10.65 -4.87 -11.12
C SER A 424 -11.70 -5.02 -12.20
N HIS A 425 -12.11 -6.27 -12.44
CA HIS A 425 -13.15 -6.63 -13.40
C HIS A 425 -14.43 -7.06 -12.71
N HIS A 426 -15.56 -6.93 -13.39
CA HIS A 426 -16.84 -7.50 -12.98
C HIS A 426 -17.28 -7.11 -11.56
N ASN A 427 -16.95 -5.89 -11.10
CA ASN A 427 -17.42 -5.42 -9.81
C ASN A 427 -18.79 -4.74 -9.94
N ARG A 428 -19.72 -5.11 -9.07
CA ARG A 428 -21.10 -4.61 -9.09
C ARG A 428 -21.39 -3.74 -7.88
N TYR A 429 -21.82 -2.53 -8.12
CA TYR A 429 -22.17 -1.53 -7.11
C TYR A 429 -23.66 -1.15 -7.25
N ALA A 430 -24.56 -1.85 -6.55
CA ALA A 430 -26.00 -1.71 -6.76
C ALA A 430 -26.78 -1.61 -5.45
N GLY A 431 -27.87 -0.82 -5.44
CA GLY A 431 -28.74 -0.66 -4.28
C GLY A 431 -28.08 0.06 -3.09
N ASN A 432 -26.91 0.69 -3.26
CA ASN A 432 -26.23 1.37 -2.18
C ASN A 432 -26.83 2.76 -1.92
N HIS A 433 -26.96 3.12 -0.66
CA HIS A 433 -27.41 4.44 -0.20
C HIS A 433 -26.19 5.34 -0.03
N LEU A 434 -25.97 6.24 -1.01
CA LEU A 434 -24.78 7.08 -1.08
C LEU A 434 -25.11 8.50 -0.62
N GLY A 435 -24.37 8.99 0.38
CA GLY A 435 -24.54 10.35 0.89
C GLY A 435 -25.77 10.54 1.78
N GLU A 436 -26.35 9.47 2.31
CA GLU A 436 -27.45 9.50 3.29
C GLU A 436 -27.23 8.44 4.39
N ASP A 437 -27.70 8.75 5.59
CA ASP A 437 -27.70 7.79 6.71
C ASP A 437 -28.96 6.88 6.70
N LYS A 438 -29.02 5.88 7.60
CA LYS A 438 -30.19 4.98 7.71
C LYS A 438 -31.50 5.67 8.06
N ALA A 439 -31.46 6.89 8.61
CA ALA A 439 -32.63 7.68 8.90
C ALA A 439 -33.10 8.56 7.72
N GLY A 440 -32.37 8.50 6.60
CA GLY A 440 -32.62 9.31 5.40
C GLY A 440 -32.13 10.75 5.50
N ASN A 441 -31.27 11.07 6.49
CA ASN A 441 -30.67 12.40 6.56
C ASN A 441 -29.53 12.53 5.56
N SER A 442 -29.49 13.67 4.86
CA SER A 442 -28.41 13.95 3.91
C SER A 442 -27.07 14.11 4.61
N ARG A 443 -26.11 13.26 4.25
CA ARG A 443 -24.71 13.21 4.71
C ARG A 443 -23.81 13.00 3.51
N PRO A 444 -23.67 13.99 2.61
CA PRO A 444 -23.08 13.80 1.29
C PRO A 444 -21.61 13.39 1.37
N ASN A 445 -21.21 12.52 0.46
CA ASN A 445 -19.81 12.29 0.12
C ASN A 445 -19.33 13.42 -0.78
N ARG A 446 -18.03 13.70 -0.80
CA ARG A 446 -17.49 14.65 -1.76
C ARG A 446 -17.65 14.16 -3.20
N THR A 447 -17.47 12.85 -3.40
CA THR A 447 -17.69 12.12 -4.66
C THR A 447 -18.27 10.76 -4.31
N ASP A 448 -19.25 10.28 -5.03
CA ASP A 448 -19.77 8.95 -4.75
C ASP A 448 -18.92 7.86 -5.40
N VAL A 449 -18.47 8.10 -6.62
CA VAL A 449 -17.61 7.14 -7.34
C VAL A 449 -16.38 7.84 -7.91
N TRP A 450 -15.22 7.27 -7.62
CA TRP A 450 -13.97 7.63 -8.23
C TRP A 450 -13.36 6.38 -8.86
N TRP A 451 -13.33 6.33 -10.20
CA TRP A 451 -12.87 5.19 -10.98
C TRP A 451 -11.76 5.64 -11.93
N ASP A 452 -10.70 4.87 -12.06
CA ASP A 452 -9.60 5.12 -12.97
C ASP A 452 -9.92 4.80 -14.44
N GLY A 453 -11.11 4.25 -14.71
CA GLY A 453 -11.60 3.89 -16.03
C GLY A 453 -11.05 2.59 -16.59
N GLN A 454 -10.36 1.77 -15.79
CA GLN A 454 -9.82 0.48 -16.19
C GLN A 454 -10.69 -0.68 -15.69
N GLY A 455 -10.51 -1.84 -16.32
CA GLY A 455 -11.30 -3.03 -16.01
C GLY A 455 -12.56 -3.15 -16.88
N GLU A 456 -13.04 -4.37 -17.00
CA GLU A 456 -14.19 -4.71 -17.85
C GLU A 456 -15.39 -5.04 -16.98
N ASP A 457 -16.59 -4.80 -17.50
CA ASP A 457 -17.87 -5.17 -16.90
C ASP A 457 -18.08 -4.71 -15.45
N ASN A 458 -17.39 -3.65 -15.03
CA ASN A 458 -17.73 -2.97 -13.79
C ASN A 458 -19.00 -2.14 -13.99
N CYS A 459 -19.94 -2.17 -13.03
CA CYS A 459 -21.16 -1.39 -13.17
C CYS A 459 -21.60 -0.74 -11.87
N TRP A 460 -22.30 0.38 -12.00
CA TRP A 460 -22.86 1.16 -10.89
C TRP A 460 -24.36 1.31 -11.06
N GLN A 461 -25.07 1.53 -9.97
CA GLN A 461 -26.48 1.92 -10.04
C GLN A 461 -26.67 3.26 -10.78
N ALA A 462 -27.81 3.43 -11.43
CA ALA A 462 -28.04 4.58 -12.33
C ALA A 462 -27.96 5.95 -11.64
N ASP A 463 -28.31 6.02 -10.35
CA ASP A 463 -28.46 7.27 -9.58
C ASP A 463 -27.24 7.55 -8.68
N ALA A 464 -26.07 7.02 -9.01
CA ALA A 464 -24.84 7.44 -8.34
C ALA A 464 -24.68 8.97 -8.51
N GLY A 465 -24.42 9.65 -7.38
CA GLY A 465 -24.23 11.11 -7.36
C GLY A 465 -22.94 11.56 -8.05
N PRO A 466 -22.26 12.60 -7.58
CA PRO A 466 -21.06 13.09 -8.21
C PRO A 466 -20.04 11.99 -8.46
N SER A 467 -19.64 11.76 -9.71
CA SER A 467 -18.70 10.70 -10.08
C SER A 467 -17.58 11.20 -10.97
N SER A 468 -16.46 10.50 -10.94
CA SER A 468 -15.32 10.71 -11.83
C SER A 468 -14.84 9.36 -12.37
N PRO A 469 -15.05 9.04 -13.67
CA PRO A 469 -15.69 9.87 -14.73
C PRO A 469 -17.19 10.11 -14.48
N ARG A 470 -17.76 11.11 -15.14
CA ARG A 470 -19.19 11.46 -14.99
C ARG A 470 -20.14 10.37 -15.50
N ALA A 471 -19.75 9.71 -16.58
CA ALA A 471 -20.53 8.61 -17.17
C ALA A 471 -19.95 7.28 -16.69
N LEU A 472 -20.76 6.51 -15.99
CA LEU A 472 -20.42 5.19 -15.50
C LEU A 472 -21.25 4.14 -16.25
N PRO A 473 -20.72 2.93 -16.48
CA PRO A 473 -21.52 1.79 -16.88
C PRO A 473 -22.61 1.50 -15.85
N THR A 474 -23.83 1.23 -16.32
CA THR A 474 -24.98 1.03 -15.44
C THR A 474 -25.28 -0.45 -15.26
N CYS A 475 -25.48 -0.88 -14.00
CA CYS A 475 -25.92 -2.24 -13.69
C CYS A 475 -27.33 -2.50 -14.22
N GLY A 476 -27.52 -3.62 -14.93
CA GLY A 476 -28.84 -4.12 -15.28
C GLY A 476 -29.59 -4.75 -14.09
N ALA A 477 -30.85 -5.09 -14.29
CA ALA A 477 -31.68 -5.74 -13.27
C ALA A 477 -31.12 -7.13 -12.89
N GLU A 478 -30.67 -7.87 -13.87
CA GLU A 478 -30.00 -9.16 -13.65
C GLU A 478 -28.53 -8.96 -13.28
N ARG A 479 -27.99 -9.80 -12.39
CA ARG A 479 -26.57 -9.78 -12.07
C ARG A 479 -25.77 -10.17 -13.34
N GLY A 480 -24.72 -9.41 -13.59
CA GLY A 480 -23.92 -9.56 -14.79
C GLY A 480 -24.40 -8.74 -15.99
N ALA A 481 -25.62 -8.24 -15.97
CA ALA A 481 -26.08 -7.33 -17.01
C ALA A 481 -25.51 -5.93 -16.80
N VAL A 482 -24.81 -5.42 -17.80
CA VAL A 482 -24.17 -4.09 -17.81
C VAL A 482 -24.63 -3.35 -19.04
N SER A 483 -24.98 -2.08 -18.91
CA SER A 483 -25.33 -1.20 -20.01
C SER A 483 -24.37 -0.01 -20.11
N GLY A 484 -24.19 0.48 -21.32
CA GLY A 484 -23.24 1.53 -21.60
C GLY A 484 -21.90 0.95 -22.09
N ARG A 485 -20.84 1.72 -21.96
CA ARG A 485 -19.50 1.28 -22.36
C ARG A 485 -18.91 0.39 -21.28
N THR A 486 -18.68 -0.88 -21.63
CA THR A 486 -18.16 -1.90 -20.71
C THR A 486 -16.69 -2.22 -20.93
N ASP A 487 -16.19 -1.92 -22.13
CA ASP A 487 -14.79 -2.13 -22.48
C ASP A 487 -13.87 -1.14 -21.73
N ARG A 488 -12.65 -1.59 -21.55
CA ARG A 488 -11.60 -0.81 -20.91
C ARG A 488 -11.55 0.61 -21.49
N LEU A 489 -11.82 1.58 -20.65
CA LEU A 489 -11.58 2.98 -20.97
C LEU A 489 -10.06 3.22 -20.95
N VAL A 490 -9.61 4.17 -21.77
CA VAL A 490 -8.28 4.73 -21.58
C VAL A 490 -8.30 5.37 -20.19
N GLY A 491 -7.72 4.69 -19.22
CA GLY A 491 -7.76 5.10 -17.82
C GLY A 491 -7.13 6.47 -17.63
N GLU A 492 -7.36 7.06 -16.49
CA GLU A 492 -6.62 8.24 -16.05
C GLU A 492 -5.33 7.79 -15.34
N PRO A 493 -4.21 7.59 -16.06
CA PRO A 493 -3.00 7.00 -15.50
C PRO A 493 -2.41 7.84 -14.38
N VAL A 494 -2.70 9.15 -14.36
CA VAL A 494 -2.32 10.05 -13.25
C VAL A 494 -2.96 9.62 -11.94
N LYS A 495 -4.20 9.13 -11.96
CA LYS A 495 -4.88 8.66 -10.75
C LYS A 495 -4.18 7.44 -10.14
N LEU A 496 -3.86 6.46 -10.98
CA LEU A 496 -3.17 5.25 -10.52
C LEU A 496 -1.72 5.55 -10.13
N ALA A 497 -1.01 6.39 -10.90
CA ALA A 497 0.34 6.82 -10.55
C ALA A 497 0.38 7.55 -9.19
N GLN A 498 -0.61 8.39 -8.91
CA GLN A 498 -0.75 9.06 -7.61
C GLN A 498 -0.98 8.04 -6.47
N LEU A 499 -1.83 7.04 -6.70
CA LEU A 499 -2.05 5.95 -5.74
C LEU A 499 -0.77 5.18 -5.45
N LEU A 500 -0.04 4.79 -6.49
CA LEU A 500 1.21 4.03 -6.35
C LEU A 500 2.33 4.84 -5.68
N VAL A 501 2.49 6.12 -6.06
CA VAL A 501 3.46 7.01 -5.41
C VAL A 501 3.10 7.23 -3.94
N CYS A 502 1.83 7.29 -3.61
CA CYS A 502 1.38 7.42 -2.23
C CYS A 502 1.48 6.11 -1.44
N ALA A 503 1.38 4.96 -2.12
CA ALA A 503 1.60 3.65 -1.53
C ALA A 503 3.08 3.39 -1.20
N ASP A 504 3.99 4.13 -1.82
CA ASP A 504 5.44 4.06 -1.53
C ASP A 504 5.84 4.96 -0.34
N TYR A 505 4.92 5.18 0.57
CA TYR A 505 5.16 5.94 1.78
C TYR A 505 6.23 5.26 2.63
N ASN A 506 7.39 5.90 2.72
CA ASN A 506 8.46 5.41 3.56
C ASN A 506 8.20 5.81 5.02
N VAL A 507 7.65 4.88 5.79
CA VAL A 507 7.41 5.04 7.24
C VAL A 507 8.69 5.47 7.96
N GLN A 508 9.85 4.97 7.54
CA GLN A 508 11.14 5.32 8.14
C GLN A 508 11.59 6.74 7.79
N ALA A 509 11.31 7.21 6.58
CA ALA A 509 11.62 8.57 6.16
C ALA A 509 10.64 9.60 6.72
N ARG A 510 9.50 9.17 7.29
CA ARG A 510 8.50 10.02 7.94
C ARG A 510 8.00 11.17 7.08
N ARG A 511 7.90 10.93 5.79
CA ARG A 511 7.43 11.92 4.84
C ARG A 511 6.36 11.29 3.97
N LEU A 512 5.24 12.00 3.86
CA LEU A 512 4.33 11.77 2.76
C LEU A 512 5.09 12.06 1.47
N PRO A 513 5.05 11.16 0.48
CA PRO A 513 5.50 11.50 -0.84
C PRO A 513 4.80 12.77 -1.33
N ALA A 514 5.53 13.59 -2.05
CA ALA A 514 4.98 14.81 -2.62
C ALA A 514 3.73 14.52 -3.45
N GLY A 515 2.66 15.29 -3.25
CA GLY A 515 1.37 15.12 -3.94
C GLY A 515 0.45 14.06 -3.35
N CYS A 516 0.81 13.41 -2.24
CA CYS A 516 -0.05 12.46 -1.52
C CYS A 516 -1.00 13.12 -0.54
N ASP A 517 -0.84 14.41 -0.28
CA ASP A 517 -1.86 15.24 0.35
C ASP A 517 -3.03 15.46 -0.62
N TRP A 518 -3.90 14.49 -0.64
CA TRP A 518 -5.06 14.52 -1.54
C TRP A 518 -6.16 15.44 -1.05
N TYR A 519 -5.99 16.11 0.10
CA TYR A 519 -6.96 17.02 0.70
C TYR A 519 -6.68 18.49 0.44
N GLY A 520 -5.73 18.81 -0.43
CA GLY A 520 -5.54 20.15 -0.89
C GLY A 520 -4.44 20.91 -0.19
N ALA A 521 -3.40 20.29 0.25
CA ALA A 521 -2.13 20.93 0.12
C ALA A 521 -2.02 21.22 -1.38
N ARG A 522 -2.38 22.40 -1.73
CA ARG A 522 -2.00 22.98 -3.01
C ARG A 522 -0.49 23.04 -2.97
N GLY A 523 0.11 21.88 -3.35
CA GLY A 523 1.54 21.73 -3.22
C GLY A 523 2.18 22.92 -3.92
N ILE A 524 3.00 23.58 -3.20
CA ILE A 524 4.08 24.42 -3.73
C ILE A 524 4.68 23.75 -4.97
N GLU A 525 4.73 22.45 -4.99
CA GLU A 525 5.19 21.53 -6.03
C GLU A 525 4.57 21.75 -7.42
N ARG A 526 3.29 22.06 -7.51
CA ARG A 526 2.69 22.37 -8.83
C ARG A 526 3.25 23.65 -9.41
N ILE A 527 3.57 24.61 -8.55
CA ILE A 527 4.21 25.86 -8.95
C ILE A 527 5.71 25.62 -9.17
N GLU A 528 6.39 24.86 -8.32
CA GLU A 528 7.80 24.51 -8.47
C GLU A 528 8.05 23.69 -9.73
N VAL A 529 7.23 22.67 -10.01
CA VAL A 529 7.31 21.89 -11.24
C VAL A 529 6.99 22.76 -12.46
N GLN A 530 5.99 23.61 -12.39
CA GLN A 530 5.67 24.53 -13.49
C GLN A 530 6.78 25.56 -13.72
N VAL A 531 7.37 26.10 -12.66
CA VAL A 531 8.51 27.02 -12.75
C VAL A 531 9.75 26.27 -13.27
N ALA A 532 10.03 25.07 -12.79
CA ALA A 532 11.15 24.26 -13.29
C ALA A 532 10.96 23.88 -14.77
N LEU A 533 9.73 23.54 -15.17
CA LEU A 533 9.39 23.27 -16.56
C LEU A 533 9.53 24.52 -17.43
N ALA A 534 9.03 25.67 -16.97
CA ALA A 534 9.16 26.95 -17.66
C ALA A 534 10.63 27.37 -17.82
N VAL A 535 11.43 27.19 -16.77
CA VAL A 535 12.89 27.41 -16.80
C VAL A 535 13.56 26.46 -17.79
N ALA A 536 13.21 25.18 -17.77
CA ALA A 536 13.74 24.19 -18.71
C ALA A 536 13.39 24.54 -20.17
N VAL A 537 12.15 24.95 -20.44
CA VAL A 537 11.69 25.41 -21.74
C VAL A 537 12.47 26.67 -22.21
N VAL A 538 12.64 27.65 -21.31
CA VAL A 538 13.43 28.85 -21.59
C VAL A 538 14.88 28.49 -21.90
N LEU A 539 15.52 27.60 -21.11
CA LEU A 539 16.89 27.18 -21.34
C LEU A 539 17.05 26.42 -22.68
N VAL A 540 16.07 25.57 -23.03
CA VAL A 540 16.05 24.87 -24.32
C VAL A 540 15.89 25.84 -25.49
N LEU A 541 15.00 26.83 -25.35
CA LEU A 541 14.80 27.88 -26.37
C LEU A 541 16.07 28.74 -26.52
N VAL A 542 16.67 29.17 -25.41
CA VAL A 542 17.92 29.93 -25.43
C VAL A 542 19.05 29.09 -26.06
N GLY A 543 19.18 27.82 -25.66
CA GLY A 543 20.12 26.90 -26.28
C GLY A 543 19.88 26.72 -27.76
N GLY A 544 18.61 26.57 -28.18
CA GLY A 544 18.20 26.48 -29.58
C GLY A 544 18.53 27.74 -30.40
N VAL A 545 18.35 28.91 -29.80
CA VAL A 545 18.70 30.19 -30.44
C VAL A 545 20.21 30.35 -30.60
N LEU A 546 21.00 30.02 -29.56
CA LEU A 546 22.46 30.07 -29.59
C LEU A 546 23.03 29.12 -30.65
N TRP A 547 22.44 27.94 -30.81
CA TRP A 547 22.84 26.95 -31.81
C TRP A 547 22.24 27.19 -33.20
N ARG A 548 21.22 28.03 -33.34
CA ARG A 548 20.54 28.31 -34.59
C ARG A 548 21.50 28.75 -35.72
N ARG A 549 22.54 29.52 -35.42
CA ARG A 549 23.55 29.97 -36.40
C ARG A 549 24.33 28.81 -37.02
N ARG A 550 24.59 27.74 -36.26
CA ARG A 550 25.33 26.55 -36.71
C ARG A 550 24.49 25.50 -37.38
N LEU A 551 23.23 25.35 -36.92
CA LEU A 551 22.27 24.42 -37.52
C LEU A 551 21.67 24.98 -38.84
N ARG A 552 22.03 26.23 -39.21
CA ARG A 552 21.64 26.85 -40.49
C ARG A 552 22.19 26.03 -41.64
N GLY A 553 21.30 25.40 -42.42
CA GLY A 553 21.65 24.55 -43.56
C GLY A 553 21.27 23.08 -43.42
N SER A 554 20.96 22.60 -42.18
CA SER A 554 20.47 21.24 -42.00
C SER A 554 18.93 21.22 -41.96
N ARG A 555 18.33 20.67 -43.04
CA ARG A 555 16.87 20.45 -43.08
C ARG A 555 16.37 19.57 -41.95
N LEU A 556 17.19 18.57 -41.56
CA LEU A 556 16.86 17.67 -40.45
C LEU A 556 16.77 18.43 -39.13
N ALA A 557 17.72 19.31 -38.83
CA ALA A 557 17.71 20.12 -37.62
C ALA A 557 16.51 21.06 -37.56
N ALA A 558 16.14 21.65 -38.69
CA ALA A 558 15.00 22.53 -38.79
C ALA A 558 13.67 21.80 -38.51
N VAL A 559 13.45 20.63 -39.13
CA VAL A 559 12.27 19.80 -38.90
C VAL A 559 12.24 19.29 -37.46
N ALA A 560 13.35 18.79 -36.95
CA ALA A 560 13.44 18.32 -35.56
C ALA A 560 13.09 19.45 -34.56
N THR A 561 13.57 20.68 -34.81
CA THR A 561 13.28 21.83 -33.94
C THR A 561 11.78 22.17 -33.92
N VAL A 562 11.11 22.13 -35.08
CA VAL A 562 9.66 22.33 -35.16
C VAL A 562 8.91 21.27 -34.35
N LEU A 563 9.28 19.99 -34.49
CA LEU A 563 8.68 18.91 -33.73
C LEU A 563 8.90 19.12 -32.22
N GLY A 564 10.11 19.53 -31.81
CA GLY A 564 10.43 19.81 -30.42
C GLY A 564 9.59 20.94 -29.82
N VAL A 565 9.40 22.02 -30.54
CA VAL A 565 8.56 23.16 -30.12
C VAL A 565 7.10 22.72 -29.96
N ILE A 566 6.58 21.96 -30.90
CA ILE A 566 5.21 21.42 -30.83
C ILE A 566 5.11 20.46 -29.62
N GLY A 567 6.07 19.55 -29.45
CA GLY A 567 6.11 18.59 -28.34
C GLY A 567 6.13 19.29 -26.98
N LEU A 568 7.00 20.28 -26.78
CA LEU A 568 7.07 21.06 -25.55
C LEU A 568 5.78 21.89 -25.33
N GLY A 569 5.20 22.43 -26.36
CA GLY A 569 3.91 23.14 -26.28
C GLY A 569 2.77 22.23 -25.83
N LEU A 570 2.72 21.00 -26.34
CA LEU A 570 1.74 20.00 -25.92
C LEU A 570 1.98 19.52 -24.49
N ASP A 571 3.24 19.41 -24.04
CA ASP A 571 3.57 19.03 -22.67
C ASP A 571 3.11 20.10 -21.65
N VAL A 572 3.36 21.37 -21.98
CA VAL A 572 2.87 22.52 -21.20
C VAL A 572 1.34 22.59 -21.20
N ALA A 573 0.71 22.46 -22.35
CA ALA A 573 -0.75 22.47 -22.45
C ALA A 573 -1.37 21.29 -21.73
N GLY A 574 -0.79 20.08 -21.84
CA GLY A 574 -1.23 18.89 -21.16
C GLY A 574 -1.20 19.03 -19.63
N SER A 575 -0.12 19.60 -19.11
CA SER A 575 0.04 19.80 -17.66
C SER A 575 -0.83 20.94 -17.12
N THR A 576 -1.06 22.00 -17.88
CA THR A 576 -1.87 23.15 -17.44
C THR A 576 -3.37 22.95 -17.59
N MET A 577 -3.80 22.23 -18.64
CA MET A 577 -5.22 21.99 -18.94
C MET A 577 -5.78 20.69 -18.34
N GLY A 578 -5.01 19.97 -17.54
CA GLY A 578 -5.45 18.70 -16.98
C GLY A 578 -5.57 17.57 -18.01
N LEU A 579 -4.92 17.71 -19.18
CA LEU A 579 -4.91 16.71 -20.25
C LEU A 579 -3.87 15.59 -20.00
N ALA A 580 -3.30 15.55 -18.81
CA ALA A 580 -2.31 14.52 -18.41
C ALA A 580 -2.85 13.07 -18.49
N ALA A 581 -4.17 12.92 -18.47
CA ALA A 581 -4.88 11.65 -18.60
C ALA A 581 -5.27 11.30 -20.05
N THR A 582 -4.70 11.97 -21.03
CA THR A 582 -4.95 11.73 -22.46
C THR A 582 -3.67 11.26 -23.16
N TYR A 583 -3.75 10.94 -24.45
CA TYR A 583 -2.57 10.67 -25.28
C TYR A 583 -1.68 11.90 -25.53
N VAL A 584 -2.09 13.09 -25.07
CA VAL A 584 -1.32 14.33 -25.25
C VAL A 584 0.09 14.24 -24.69
N PRO A 585 0.34 13.72 -23.46
CA PRO A 585 1.70 13.53 -22.95
C PRO A 585 2.53 12.53 -23.78
N ALA A 586 1.94 11.43 -24.21
CA ALA A 586 2.63 10.46 -25.06
C ALA A 586 3.04 11.07 -26.40
N LEU A 587 2.16 11.85 -27.03
CA LEU A 587 2.45 12.57 -28.25
C LEU A 587 3.51 13.67 -28.03
N ALA A 588 3.43 14.40 -26.92
CA ALA A 588 4.43 15.40 -26.53
C ALA A 588 5.82 14.77 -26.39
N LEU A 589 5.92 13.62 -25.71
CA LEU A 589 7.16 12.87 -25.54
C LEU A 589 7.69 12.30 -26.87
N LEU A 590 6.79 11.78 -27.71
CA LEU A 590 7.17 11.30 -29.05
C LEU A 590 7.82 12.41 -29.87
N LEU A 591 7.19 13.56 -29.93
CA LEU A 591 7.69 14.71 -30.72
C LEU A 591 9.01 15.26 -30.13
N THR A 592 9.10 15.33 -28.80
CA THR A 592 10.32 15.75 -28.10
C THR A 592 11.45 14.72 -28.26
N GLY A 593 11.16 13.43 -28.24
CA GLY A 593 12.12 12.36 -28.50
C GLY A 593 12.67 12.37 -29.93
N LEU A 594 11.80 12.62 -30.91
CA LEU A 594 12.20 12.82 -32.29
C LEU A 594 13.08 14.06 -32.46
N TRP A 595 12.78 15.13 -31.74
CA TRP A 595 13.64 16.35 -31.72
C TRP A 595 15.04 16.01 -31.18
N TRP A 596 15.15 15.41 -29.99
CA TRP A 596 16.44 15.02 -29.42
C TRP A 596 17.22 14.11 -30.36
N THR A 597 16.54 13.13 -31.00
CA THR A 597 17.17 12.21 -31.93
C THR A 597 17.69 12.95 -33.18
N GLY A 598 16.86 13.80 -33.76
CA GLY A 598 17.24 14.59 -34.96
C GLY A 598 18.42 15.54 -34.69
N ILE A 599 18.39 16.27 -33.58
CA ILE A 599 19.49 17.14 -33.16
C ILE A 599 20.75 16.33 -32.85
N GLY A 600 20.64 15.18 -32.14
CA GLY A 600 21.75 14.30 -31.84
C GLY A 600 22.47 13.76 -33.06
N LEU A 601 21.72 13.39 -34.10
CA LEU A 601 22.29 12.95 -35.40
C LEU A 601 23.08 14.06 -36.10
N VAL A 602 22.69 15.30 -35.98
CA VAL A 602 23.41 16.44 -36.54
C VAL A 602 24.66 16.73 -35.70
N LEU A 603 24.53 16.85 -34.38
CA LEU A 603 25.57 17.22 -33.46
C LEU A 603 26.71 16.16 -33.39
N ARG A 604 26.42 14.84 -33.57
CA ARG A 604 27.44 13.79 -33.48
C ARG A 604 28.56 13.92 -34.51
N ARG A 605 28.29 14.63 -35.63
CA ARG A 605 29.27 14.88 -36.69
C ARG A 605 30.28 15.97 -36.30
N GLU A 606 29.82 16.99 -35.59
CA GLU A 606 30.63 18.14 -35.19
C GLU A 606 31.17 18.01 -33.76
N ARG A 607 30.40 17.42 -32.85
CA ARG A 607 30.69 17.23 -31.44
C ARG A 607 30.24 15.84 -30.98
N PRO A 608 31.04 14.78 -31.18
CA PRO A 608 30.62 13.40 -30.98
C PRO A 608 30.00 13.14 -29.58
N TRP A 609 30.61 13.66 -28.53
CA TRP A 609 30.11 13.48 -27.17
C TRP A 609 28.73 14.10 -26.93
N LEU A 610 28.56 15.36 -27.38
CA LEU A 610 27.27 16.06 -27.24
C LEU A 610 26.21 15.38 -28.11
N GLY A 611 26.59 14.94 -29.30
CA GLY A 611 25.68 14.21 -30.18
C GLY A 611 25.24 12.87 -29.61
N TRP A 612 26.13 12.09 -29.03
CA TRP A 612 25.78 10.81 -28.42
C TRP A 612 24.92 10.99 -27.15
N THR A 613 25.22 11.93 -26.25
CA THR A 613 24.37 12.23 -25.10
C THR A 613 22.96 12.69 -25.52
N THR A 614 22.86 13.47 -26.59
CA THR A 614 21.60 13.89 -27.16
C THR A 614 20.80 12.72 -27.75
N LEU A 615 21.47 11.76 -28.40
CA LEU A 615 20.82 10.55 -28.91
C LEU A 615 20.33 9.64 -27.77
N VAL A 616 21.07 9.53 -26.68
CA VAL A 616 20.62 8.79 -25.48
C VAL A 616 19.37 9.45 -24.88
N LEU A 617 19.37 10.77 -24.76
CA LEU A 617 18.17 11.52 -24.33
C LEU A 617 16.97 11.27 -25.25
N GLY A 618 17.21 11.26 -26.56
CA GLY A 618 16.20 10.96 -27.55
C GLY A 618 15.62 9.55 -27.37
N ALA A 619 16.47 8.55 -27.23
CA ALA A 619 16.07 7.15 -27.03
C ALA A 619 15.26 6.98 -25.73
N LEU A 620 15.73 7.54 -24.62
CA LEU A 620 15.00 7.50 -23.35
C LEU A 620 13.64 8.20 -23.43
N THR A 621 13.59 9.33 -24.12
CA THR A 621 12.32 10.07 -24.30
C THR A 621 11.33 9.30 -25.19
N LEU A 622 11.81 8.60 -26.21
CA LEU A 622 10.97 7.74 -27.07
C LEU A 622 10.48 6.50 -26.32
N LEU A 623 11.33 5.89 -25.46
CA LEU A 623 10.90 4.82 -24.59
C LEU A 623 9.80 5.28 -23.62
N ASP A 624 9.97 6.45 -23.02
CA ASP A 624 8.97 7.07 -22.14
C ASP A 624 7.65 7.38 -22.89
N ALA A 625 7.73 7.76 -24.18
CA ALA A 625 6.55 7.94 -25.02
C ALA A 625 5.80 6.63 -25.27
N VAL A 626 6.53 5.54 -25.53
CA VAL A 626 5.94 4.20 -25.72
C VAL A 626 5.33 3.70 -24.40
N ASP A 627 6.07 3.84 -23.30
CA ASP A 627 5.61 3.47 -21.96
C ASP A 627 4.26 4.18 -21.64
N LYS A 628 4.19 5.47 -21.86
CA LYS A 628 2.95 6.24 -21.65
C LYS A 628 1.83 5.94 -22.63
N ALA A 629 2.16 5.56 -23.86
CA ALA A 629 1.15 5.22 -24.86
C ALA A 629 0.56 3.82 -24.65
N VAL A 630 1.38 2.88 -24.20
CA VAL A 630 1.01 1.45 -24.08
C VAL A 630 0.56 1.09 -22.68
N PHE A 631 1.29 1.52 -21.67
CA PHE A 631 1.06 1.09 -20.28
C PHE A 631 0.41 2.16 -19.42
N MET A 632 0.36 3.42 -19.88
CA MET A 632 -0.18 4.57 -19.15
C MET A 632 0.40 4.81 -17.74
N ILE A 633 1.28 3.95 -17.29
CA ILE A 633 1.97 3.95 -16.01
C ILE A 633 3.48 3.83 -16.29
N PRO A 634 4.34 4.56 -15.58
CA PRO A 634 5.77 4.32 -15.68
C PRO A 634 6.09 2.89 -15.21
N TRP A 635 6.31 2.03 -16.18
CA TRP A 635 6.56 0.59 -15.97
C TRP A 635 7.91 0.30 -15.32
N ILE A 636 8.83 1.26 -15.38
CA ILE A 636 10.15 1.13 -14.79
C ILE A 636 10.17 1.95 -13.49
N PRO A 637 10.52 1.35 -12.32
CA PRO A 637 10.63 2.06 -11.03
C PRO A 637 11.60 3.24 -11.08
N LEU A 638 12.54 3.20 -12.01
CA LEU A 638 13.34 4.31 -12.46
C LEU A 638 12.63 4.95 -13.64
N SER A 639 11.64 5.80 -13.34
CA SER A 639 11.03 6.58 -14.42
C SER A 639 12.15 7.19 -15.27
N PRO A 640 12.22 6.87 -16.57
CA PRO A 640 13.14 7.55 -17.49
C PRO A 640 13.05 9.07 -17.39
N ALA A 641 11.95 9.58 -16.86
CA ALA A 641 11.70 10.98 -16.66
C ALA A 641 12.72 11.69 -15.77
N TRP A 642 13.10 11.13 -14.62
CA TRP A 642 14.11 11.79 -13.77
C TRP A 642 15.54 11.60 -14.32
N VAL A 643 15.86 10.43 -14.91
CA VAL A 643 17.12 10.20 -15.61
C VAL A 643 17.23 11.16 -16.79
N ARG A 644 16.15 11.31 -17.54
CA ARG A 644 16.05 12.27 -18.64
C ARG A 644 16.19 13.71 -18.14
N GLY A 645 15.57 14.07 -17.02
CA GLY A 645 15.71 15.38 -16.39
C GLY A 645 17.15 15.71 -16.01
N LEU A 646 17.83 14.80 -15.32
CA LEU A 646 19.24 14.91 -14.96
C LEU A 646 20.15 15.05 -16.20
N LEU A 647 19.99 14.17 -17.17
CA LEU A 647 20.76 14.23 -18.41
C LEU A 647 20.44 15.50 -19.22
N GLY A 648 19.20 16.00 -19.18
CA GLY A 648 18.78 17.24 -19.76
C GLY A 648 19.52 18.44 -19.15
N VAL A 649 19.59 18.50 -17.81
CA VAL A 649 20.36 19.55 -17.11
C VAL A 649 21.84 19.48 -17.46
N VAL A 650 22.45 18.29 -17.44
CA VAL A 650 23.85 18.08 -17.85
C VAL A 650 24.06 18.52 -19.29
N TRP A 651 23.14 18.18 -20.18
CA TRP A 651 23.19 18.59 -21.58
C TRP A 651 23.13 20.11 -21.74
N VAL A 652 22.20 20.79 -21.04
CA VAL A 652 22.07 22.26 -21.11
C VAL A 652 23.36 22.94 -20.63
N VAL A 653 23.89 22.53 -19.48
CA VAL A 653 25.14 23.08 -18.96
C VAL A 653 26.29 22.88 -19.95
N TRP A 654 26.41 21.70 -20.53
CA TRP A 654 27.44 21.41 -21.54
C TRP A 654 27.23 22.20 -22.84
N ALA A 655 26.00 22.34 -23.29
CA ALA A 655 25.69 23.11 -24.48
C ALA A 655 26.04 24.60 -24.29
N VAL A 656 25.74 25.16 -23.13
CA VAL A 656 26.10 26.55 -22.78
C VAL A 656 27.62 26.73 -22.71
N ILE A 657 28.33 25.83 -22.02
CA ILE A 657 29.80 25.87 -21.95
C ILE A 657 30.42 25.74 -23.35
N ALA A 658 29.91 24.83 -24.17
CA ALA A 658 30.40 24.65 -25.53
C ALA A 658 30.11 25.88 -26.44
N ALA A 659 29.03 26.57 -26.22
CA ALA A 659 28.67 27.81 -26.93
C ALA A 659 29.57 28.98 -26.48
N ALA A 660 29.80 29.15 -25.17
CA ALA A 660 30.66 30.20 -24.61
C ALA A 660 32.13 30.06 -25.08
N ARG A 661 32.72 28.88 -24.98
CA ARG A 661 34.10 28.61 -25.44
C ARG A 661 34.31 28.83 -26.94
N HIS A 662 33.24 28.88 -27.70
CA HIS A 662 33.34 29.13 -29.13
C HIS A 662 33.31 30.63 -29.44
N GLY A 663 32.52 31.40 -28.69
CA GLY A 663 32.53 32.87 -28.79
C GLY A 663 33.90 33.43 -28.49
N GLU A 664 34.63 32.86 -27.51
CA GLU A 664 35.99 33.24 -27.22
C GLU A 664 36.98 32.93 -28.36
N ARG A 665 36.83 31.80 -29.06
CA ARG A 665 37.68 31.42 -30.19
C ARG A 665 37.40 32.25 -31.47
N GLU A 666 36.12 32.65 -31.69
CA GLU A 666 35.79 33.56 -32.80
C GLU A 666 36.23 34.99 -32.50
N ALA A 667 36.18 35.44 -31.25
CA ALA A 667 36.74 36.72 -30.84
C ALA A 667 38.27 36.78 -31.00
N GLN A 668 38.97 35.70 -30.63
CA GLN A 668 40.43 35.57 -30.82
C GLN A 668 40.85 35.41 -32.28
N ALA A 669 39.98 34.86 -33.13
CA ALA A 669 40.27 34.72 -34.57
C ALA A 669 39.93 36.00 -35.34
N SER A 670 39.18 36.97 -34.78
CA SER A 670 38.85 38.27 -35.35
C SER A 670 39.78 39.40 -34.90
N ASP A 671 40.72 39.16 -33.99
CA ASP A 671 41.78 40.11 -33.69
C ASP A 671 42.71 40.18 -34.91
N PRO A 672 42.93 41.37 -35.52
CA PRO A 672 43.84 41.50 -36.63
C PRO A 672 45.25 41.12 -36.13
N ALA A 673 45.94 40.27 -36.92
CA ALA A 673 47.31 39.93 -36.64
C ALA A 673 48.12 41.23 -36.47
N PRO A 674 48.95 41.34 -35.43
CA PRO A 674 49.78 42.52 -35.26
C PRO A 674 50.61 42.73 -36.54
N ASP A 675 50.52 43.97 -37.10
CA ASP A 675 51.23 44.36 -38.30
C ASP A 675 52.65 43.86 -38.27
N SER A 676 53.01 43.05 -39.22
CA SER A 676 54.39 42.60 -39.44
C SER A 676 55.26 43.81 -39.72
N VAL A 677 56.09 44.19 -38.77
CA VAL A 677 57.14 45.17 -38.93
C VAL A 677 58.02 44.69 -40.12
N PRO A 678 58.20 45.51 -41.18
CA PRO A 678 59.02 45.09 -42.29
C PRO A 678 60.45 44.90 -41.80
N ALA A 679 61.07 43.78 -42.13
CA ALA A 679 62.46 43.46 -41.87
C ALA A 679 63.34 44.52 -42.56
N SER A 680 64.12 45.27 -41.76
CA SER A 680 65.18 46.16 -42.26
C SER A 680 66.22 45.37 -43.01
N ALA A 681 66.57 45.86 -44.24
CA ALA A 681 67.53 45.31 -45.07
C ALA A 681 68.97 45.26 -44.42
N PRO A 682 69.77 44.27 -44.68
CA PRO A 682 71.16 44.18 -44.13
C PRO A 682 72.05 45.24 -44.77
N ALA A 683 72.83 45.94 -43.94
CA ALA A 683 73.86 46.90 -44.36
C ALA A 683 75.00 46.19 -45.05
N PRO A 684 75.66 46.87 -46.06
CA PRO A 684 76.77 46.24 -46.84
C PRO A 684 78.00 46.08 -45.97
N VAL A 685 78.68 44.96 -46.14
CA VAL A 685 79.98 44.61 -45.59
C VAL A 685 81.02 45.46 -46.29
N GLN A 686 81.79 46.26 -45.55
CA GLN A 686 83.08 46.85 -46.04
C GLN A 686 84.18 45.83 -45.84
N GLU A 687 84.80 45.45 -46.97
CA GLU A 687 86.12 44.89 -47.02
C GLU A 687 87.14 45.92 -46.56
N GLY A 688 87.92 45.59 -45.59
CA GLY A 688 89.11 46.37 -45.18
C GLY A 688 90.30 45.48 -45.11
N ASP A 689 91.26 45.91 -45.91
CA ASP A 689 92.53 45.26 -46.27
C ASP A 689 93.48 45.02 -45.06
N ALA A 690 94.34 44.10 -45.35
CA ALA A 690 95.51 43.59 -44.70
C ALA A 690 96.41 44.63 -44.02
N SER A 691 96.97 44.27 -42.94
CA SER A 691 98.38 44.09 -42.69
C SER A 691 98.63 43.57 -41.30
#